data_159ef601f6abaf91ac959e49b3f11cb3
#
_entry.id   159ef601f6abaf91ac959e49b3f11cb3
#
_cell.length_a   1.000
_cell.length_b   1.000
_cell.length_c   1.000
_cell.angle_alpha   90.00
_cell.angle_beta   90.00
_cell.angle_gamma   90.00
#
_symmetry.space_group_name_H-M   'P 1'
#
loop_
_entity.id
_entity.type
_entity.pdbx_description
1 polymer ?
#
loop_
_entity_poly.entity_id
_entity_poly.type
_entity_poly.pdbx_seq_one_letter_code
_entity_poly.pdbx_strand_id
1 'polypeptide(L)'
;RKDTVAIDYNMTSTQTIRFRHSNYNWTALDAFRSGFDYAITDWSRPNKTATINHVWTISPTMINEVMVAGSVDRVYIGIDRTGERYLRSSRGINYPYLFSEPKEIQDKIPTIDISNFGLIDGGPYPAQSSGPIYQFSNNFTKIQGNHQFKFGVYFERAGQNDFDQINVTGVPGGTNNQNGRFEFRDTRGGAPTTGIALGNAALGLFSNYAEIGPRSYTPYRGHMFEFFGQDSWRVNTKLKVELGFRGTWMNGYFKSLWGNMAVFDPKLYDPSRAAVLDRATGNVLSGDRYNGVYIPGTEFPAAGKGRVPVIDSGEFNRLLRGNRYPSDSHLNIMPRLGMAYQITNRSVLRAGFGGFISRFGVYDSVFLGGNPPFQPMASVANGIADNPGGATRVAFPQFFMTIDPVLKLPKAYNWNVTYQRQIGFETTVEVGYVGASGNHLARERDLNQLPLGTTFRPENAGANVNFLRPYKGFAFIPMLEHAGRSEYNGLQLEVNRRFKGGFSYGFAYTLSKSMDHASGPRDRLYDSYNDFNVWGKSSFDTRHVAVINFIWDMPFFRSSKPLTRAILGGWQVNGVTQFQSGTPFTVGVAEDLYGIGSTNFVPWNLTSKTTDRPKQFSDSASDSNFYFNPRPGGQPWASVSFNNVGFQNWNAALFKSFAITERQAVQFRAEFFNFPNHPNWGGFNTDPRSAAFGKVTGKSSERNIQLSLRYSF
;
A
#
# COMPACT_ATOMS: atom_id res chain seq x y z
N ARG A 1 -4.18 -21.79 7.63
CA ARG A 1 -3.64 -22.53 8.79
C ARG A 1 -2.33 -21.88 9.25
N LYS A 2 -2.12 -21.81 10.57
CA LYS A 2 -0.87 -21.35 11.17
C LYS A 2 -0.39 -22.41 12.17
N ASP A 3 0.85 -22.85 11.97
CA ASP A 3 1.52 -23.78 12.87
C ASP A 3 2.75 -23.08 13.48
N THR A 4 2.98 -23.26 14.77
CA THR A 4 4.13 -22.69 15.45
C THR A 4 4.77 -23.75 16.34
N VAL A 5 6.08 -23.89 16.19
CA VAL A 5 6.93 -24.70 17.06
C VAL A 5 7.80 -23.77 17.89
N ALA A 6 7.86 -23.99 19.19
CA ALA A 6 8.64 -23.20 20.13
C ALA A 6 9.42 -24.15 21.06
N ILE A 7 10.72 -23.97 21.12
CA ILE A 7 11.62 -24.78 21.97
C ILE A 7 12.48 -23.81 22.76
N ASP A 8 12.45 -23.93 24.08
CA ASP A 8 13.33 -23.20 24.99
C ASP A 8 14.24 -24.24 25.66
N TYR A 9 15.55 -24.05 25.51
CA TYR A 9 16.55 -24.96 26.06
C TYR A 9 17.52 -24.17 26.95
N ASN A 10 17.56 -24.52 28.23
CA ASN A 10 18.53 -23.98 29.17
C ASN A 10 19.82 -24.79 29.09
N MET A 11 20.82 -24.27 28.38
CA MET A 11 22.13 -24.91 28.24
C MET A 11 22.85 -24.97 29.58
N THR A 12 22.74 -23.87 30.34
CA THR A 12 23.25 -23.73 31.71
C THR A 12 22.28 -22.89 32.54
N SER A 13 22.56 -22.67 33.81
CA SER A 13 21.79 -21.74 34.64
C SER A 13 21.83 -20.27 34.17
N THR A 14 22.79 -19.94 33.29
CA THR A 14 23.04 -18.58 32.78
C THR A 14 22.83 -18.42 31.29
N GLN A 15 22.59 -19.53 30.55
CA GLN A 15 22.49 -19.49 29.11
C GLN A 15 21.24 -20.24 28.62
N THR A 16 20.44 -19.55 27.82
CA THR A 16 19.20 -20.10 27.22
C THR A 16 19.24 -19.92 25.71
N ILE A 17 18.93 -20.98 24.98
CA ILE A 17 18.64 -20.91 23.54
C ILE A 17 17.13 -21.05 23.34
N ARG A 18 16.57 -20.18 22.53
CA ARG A 18 15.15 -20.21 22.14
C ARG A 18 15.07 -20.38 20.64
N PHE A 19 14.40 -21.42 20.21
CA PHE A 19 14.05 -21.65 18.81
C PHE A 19 12.57 -21.39 18.61
N ARG A 20 12.23 -20.67 17.54
CA ARG A 20 10.86 -20.45 17.09
C ARG A 20 10.78 -20.70 15.60
N HIS A 21 9.82 -21.52 15.19
CA HIS A 21 9.46 -21.68 13.78
C HIS A 21 7.96 -21.47 13.63
N SER A 22 7.59 -20.69 12.65
CA SER A 22 6.19 -20.50 12.27
C SER A 22 6.01 -20.77 10.79
N ASN A 23 4.98 -21.53 10.45
CA ASN A 23 4.51 -21.76 9.10
C ASN A 23 3.06 -21.27 9.01
N TYR A 24 2.80 -20.36 8.09
CA TYR A 24 1.47 -19.83 7.83
C TYR A 24 1.15 -20.03 6.35
N ASN A 25 0.00 -20.59 6.06
CA ASN A 25 -0.50 -20.69 4.69
C ASN A 25 -1.91 -20.11 4.63
N TRP A 26 -2.07 -19.15 3.74
CA TRP A 26 -3.35 -18.56 3.38
C TRP A 26 -3.62 -18.85 1.90
N THR A 27 -4.85 -19.28 1.62
CA THR A 27 -5.31 -19.54 0.26
C THR A 27 -6.68 -18.91 0.07
N ALA A 28 -6.95 -18.42 -1.12
CA ALA A 28 -8.26 -17.93 -1.51
C ALA A 28 -8.54 -18.30 -2.97
N LEU A 29 -9.65 -18.98 -3.21
CA LEU A 29 -10.21 -19.16 -4.53
C LEU A 29 -11.06 -17.93 -4.87
N ASP A 30 -11.09 -17.59 -6.15
CA ASP A 30 -11.89 -16.48 -6.69
C ASP A 30 -11.64 -15.11 -6.00
N ALA A 31 -10.38 -14.87 -5.61
CA ALA A 31 -10.00 -13.63 -4.94
C ALA A 31 -10.19 -12.38 -5.82
N PHE A 32 -10.14 -12.52 -7.15
CA PHE A 32 -10.37 -11.48 -8.13
C PHE A 32 -11.55 -11.89 -9.01
N ARG A 33 -12.76 -11.68 -8.54
CA ARG A 33 -13.98 -12.05 -9.25
C ARG A 33 -14.01 -11.45 -10.65
N SER A 34 -14.12 -12.31 -11.66
CA SER A 34 -14.60 -11.90 -12.98
C SER A 34 -16.11 -12.08 -13.05
N GLY A 35 -16.75 -11.38 -13.97
CA GLY A 35 -18.20 -11.57 -14.21
C GLY A 35 -18.56 -12.96 -14.77
N PHE A 36 -17.53 -13.77 -15.08
CA PHE A 36 -17.68 -15.08 -15.72
C PHE A 36 -16.71 -16.08 -15.10
N ASP A 37 -17.18 -17.25 -14.75
CA ASP A 37 -16.41 -18.32 -14.08
C ASP A 37 -15.52 -19.13 -15.04
N TYR A 38 -14.88 -18.47 -16.00
CA TYR A 38 -14.03 -19.18 -16.98
C TYR A 38 -12.63 -19.46 -16.43
N ALA A 39 -12.03 -18.50 -15.74
CA ALA A 39 -10.71 -18.65 -15.17
C ALA A 39 -10.71 -18.13 -13.72
N ILE A 40 -11.07 -19.02 -12.79
CA ILE A 40 -11.16 -18.69 -11.37
C ILE A 40 -9.76 -18.53 -10.79
N THR A 41 -9.52 -17.43 -10.08
CA THR A 41 -8.22 -17.16 -9.46
C THR A 41 -7.93 -18.15 -8.33
N ASP A 42 -6.75 -18.76 -8.36
CA ASP A 42 -6.14 -19.48 -7.24
C ASP A 42 -4.99 -18.64 -6.68
N TRP A 43 -5.19 -18.11 -5.46
CA TRP A 43 -4.20 -17.30 -4.79
C TRP A 43 -3.75 -17.96 -3.49
N SER A 44 -2.43 -18.11 -3.33
CA SER A 44 -1.85 -18.60 -2.08
C SER A 44 -0.69 -17.75 -1.60
N ARG A 45 -0.54 -17.67 -0.27
CA ARG A 45 0.54 -16.92 0.40
C ARG A 45 1.15 -17.75 1.53
N PRO A 46 2.00 -18.74 1.20
CA PRO A 46 2.76 -19.44 2.22
C PRO A 46 3.88 -18.54 2.77
N ASN A 47 3.91 -18.44 4.09
CA ASN A 47 4.93 -17.69 4.82
C ASN A 47 5.64 -18.59 5.83
N LYS A 48 6.95 -18.54 5.90
CA LYS A 48 7.78 -19.28 6.84
C LYS A 48 8.74 -18.36 7.56
N THR A 49 8.87 -18.53 8.86
CA THR A 49 9.81 -17.79 9.70
C THR A 49 10.51 -18.74 10.65
N ALA A 50 11.82 -18.60 10.79
CA ALA A 50 12.62 -19.29 11.79
C ALA A 50 13.52 -18.31 12.52
N THR A 51 13.62 -18.43 13.86
CA THR A 51 14.43 -17.57 14.70
C THR A 51 15.14 -18.43 15.74
N ILE A 52 16.45 -18.15 15.92
CA ILE A 52 17.26 -18.66 17.01
C ILE A 52 17.71 -17.46 17.83
N ASN A 53 17.42 -17.47 19.12
CA ASN A 53 17.83 -16.44 20.06
C ASN A 53 18.64 -17.10 21.20
N HIS A 54 19.86 -16.61 21.44
CA HIS A 54 20.71 -17.01 22.54
C HIS A 54 20.80 -15.86 23.54
N VAL A 55 20.42 -16.11 24.78
CA VAL A 55 20.52 -15.18 25.89
C VAL A 55 21.58 -15.71 26.86
N TRP A 56 22.58 -14.89 27.14
CA TRP A 56 23.64 -15.20 28.10
C TRP A 56 23.70 -14.14 29.19
N THR A 57 23.37 -14.55 30.41
CA THR A 57 23.58 -13.76 31.63
C THR A 57 25.04 -13.98 32.09
N ILE A 58 25.92 -13.11 31.61
CA ILE A 58 27.38 -13.19 31.85
C ILE A 58 27.64 -12.95 33.35
N SER A 59 26.91 -12.00 33.94
CA SER A 59 26.93 -11.70 35.36
C SER A 59 25.59 -11.06 35.79
N PRO A 60 25.34 -10.84 37.09
CA PRO A 60 24.10 -10.14 37.52
C PRO A 60 23.90 -8.75 36.89
N THR A 61 24.97 -8.16 36.34
CA THR A 61 24.96 -6.81 35.74
C THR A 61 25.24 -6.81 34.23
N MET A 62 25.48 -7.98 33.61
CA MET A 62 25.83 -8.09 32.19
C MET A 62 25.03 -9.18 31.48
N ILE A 63 24.34 -8.80 30.42
CA ILE A 63 23.55 -9.69 29.58
C ILE A 63 23.97 -9.48 28.12
N ASN A 64 24.16 -10.58 27.39
CA ASN A 64 24.33 -10.56 25.95
C ASN A 64 23.20 -11.35 25.27
N GLU A 65 22.65 -10.80 24.21
CA GLU A 65 21.60 -11.44 23.40
C GLU A 65 22.02 -11.48 21.93
N VAL A 66 22.05 -12.67 21.35
CA VAL A 66 22.32 -12.89 19.92
C VAL A 66 21.07 -13.46 19.28
N MET A 67 20.67 -12.90 18.15
CA MET A 67 19.56 -13.42 17.36
C MET A 67 19.99 -13.64 15.90
N VAL A 68 19.62 -14.80 15.37
CA VAL A 68 19.65 -15.10 13.93
C VAL A 68 18.25 -15.45 13.50
N ALA A 69 17.77 -14.81 12.45
CA ALA A 69 16.43 -15.06 11.93
C ALA A 69 16.43 -15.15 10.40
N GLY A 70 15.53 -15.98 9.87
CA GLY A 70 15.21 -16.05 8.45
C GLY A 70 13.70 -16.11 8.26
N SER A 71 13.22 -15.36 7.28
CA SER A 71 11.81 -15.42 6.88
C SER A 71 11.68 -15.38 5.36
N VAL A 72 10.61 -15.98 4.85
CA VAL A 72 10.24 -15.89 3.45
C VAL A 72 8.72 -15.79 3.34
N ASP A 73 8.24 -14.72 2.74
CA ASP A 73 6.87 -14.57 2.28
C ASP A 73 6.83 -14.92 0.79
N ARG A 74 5.91 -15.79 0.38
CA ARG A 74 5.71 -16.16 -1.02
C ARG A 74 4.31 -15.79 -1.45
N VAL A 75 4.19 -15.38 -2.69
CA VAL A 75 2.91 -15.10 -3.34
C VAL A 75 2.84 -15.94 -4.59
N TYR A 76 1.75 -16.68 -4.75
CA TYR A 76 1.39 -17.37 -5.97
C TYR A 76 0.00 -16.93 -6.38
N ILE A 77 -0.11 -16.37 -7.58
CA ILE A 77 -1.38 -16.04 -8.21
C ILE A 77 -1.46 -16.84 -9.49
N GLY A 78 -2.39 -17.76 -9.54
CA GLY A 78 -2.66 -18.58 -10.71
C GLY A 78 -4.15 -18.64 -10.97
N ILE A 79 -4.57 -19.66 -11.69
CA ILE A 79 -5.98 -20.00 -11.92
C ILE A 79 -6.26 -21.41 -11.43
N ASP A 80 -7.49 -21.67 -11.04
CA ASP A 80 -7.98 -23.03 -10.84
C ASP A 80 -7.95 -23.77 -12.19
N ARG A 81 -7.13 -24.81 -12.26
CA ARG A 81 -6.96 -25.64 -13.45
C ARG A 81 -7.85 -26.88 -13.42
N THR A 82 -8.83 -26.94 -12.52
CA THR A 82 -9.78 -28.04 -12.45
C THR A 82 -10.76 -27.94 -13.63
N GLY A 83 -10.76 -28.96 -14.46
CA GLY A 83 -11.57 -28.98 -15.69
C GLY A 83 -11.02 -28.11 -16.81
N GLU A 84 -11.83 -27.91 -17.87
CA GLU A 84 -11.41 -27.28 -19.13
C GLU A 84 -11.97 -25.86 -19.32
N ARG A 85 -12.59 -25.26 -18.30
CA ARG A 85 -13.28 -23.96 -18.41
C ARG A 85 -12.36 -22.85 -18.92
N TYR A 86 -11.10 -22.85 -18.48
CA TYR A 86 -10.13 -21.85 -18.78
C TYR A 86 -9.42 -22.06 -20.12
N LEU A 87 -9.57 -23.25 -20.74
CA LEU A 87 -8.90 -23.55 -21.99
C LEU A 87 -9.59 -22.86 -23.18
N ARG A 88 -8.82 -22.14 -23.97
CA ARG A 88 -9.33 -21.53 -25.20
C ARG A 88 -9.67 -22.57 -26.26
N SER A 89 -8.93 -23.68 -26.32
CA SER A 89 -9.20 -24.80 -27.24
C SER A 89 -10.57 -25.42 -27.00
N SER A 90 -11.00 -25.57 -25.74
CA SER A 90 -12.36 -26.06 -25.41
C SER A 90 -13.48 -25.10 -25.86
N ARG A 91 -13.12 -23.87 -26.26
CA ARG A 91 -14.01 -22.83 -26.76
C ARG A 91 -13.88 -22.58 -28.26
N GLY A 92 -13.11 -23.42 -28.96
CA GLY A 92 -12.84 -23.22 -30.38
C GLY A 92 -11.91 -22.04 -30.70
N ILE A 93 -11.24 -21.46 -29.69
CA ILE A 93 -10.31 -20.34 -29.86
C ILE A 93 -8.93 -20.90 -30.21
N ASN A 94 -8.50 -20.79 -31.45
CA ASN A 94 -7.29 -21.44 -31.97
C ASN A 94 -6.34 -20.50 -32.73
N TYR A 95 -6.52 -19.17 -32.65
CA TYR A 95 -5.64 -18.22 -33.29
C TYR A 95 -4.20 -18.31 -32.77
N PRO A 96 -3.17 -18.00 -33.59
CA PRO A 96 -1.78 -17.98 -33.17
C PRO A 96 -1.50 -16.79 -32.26
N TYR A 97 -0.67 -17.00 -31.22
CA TYR A 97 -0.19 -15.92 -30.38
C TYR A 97 0.78 -14.99 -31.10
N LEU A 98 0.88 -13.73 -30.69
CA LEU A 98 1.89 -12.79 -31.18
C LEU A 98 3.30 -13.14 -30.72
N PHE A 99 3.41 -13.72 -29.51
CA PHE A 99 4.64 -14.25 -28.95
C PHE A 99 4.57 -15.78 -28.93
N SER A 100 5.53 -16.44 -29.59
CA SER A 100 5.58 -17.90 -29.76
C SER A 100 6.12 -18.63 -28.54
N GLU A 101 6.76 -17.90 -27.62
CA GLU A 101 7.35 -18.46 -26.42
C GLU A 101 6.29 -19.13 -25.52
N PRO A 102 6.67 -20.17 -24.76
CA PRO A 102 5.78 -20.85 -23.85
C PRO A 102 5.12 -19.87 -22.88
N LYS A 103 3.81 -19.99 -22.73
CA LYS A 103 3.03 -19.20 -21.75
C LYS A 103 3.13 -19.87 -20.38
N GLU A 104 3.09 -19.10 -19.31
CA GLU A 104 3.04 -19.63 -17.94
C GLU A 104 1.79 -20.50 -17.71
N ILE A 105 0.67 -20.10 -18.29
CA ILE A 105 -0.55 -20.89 -18.38
C ILE A 105 -0.84 -21.11 -19.86
N GLN A 106 -0.54 -22.31 -20.36
CA GLN A 106 -0.80 -22.67 -21.74
C GLN A 106 -2.30 -22.72 -22.02
N ASP A 107 -2.66 -22.32 -23.24
CA ASP A 107 -4.03 -22.43 -23.76
C ASP A 107 -5.12 -21.75 -22.90
N LYS A 108 -4.75 -20.74 -22.08
CA LYS A 108 -5.72 -19.97 -21.30
C LYS A 108 -6.51 -19.03 -22.21
N ILE A 109 -7.81 -18.85 -21.92
CA ILE A 109 -8.66 -17.88 -22.65
C ILE A 109 -8.06 -16.46 -22.54
N PRO A 110 -8.19 -15.62 -23.58
CA PRO A 110 -7.82 -14.21 -23.53
C PRO A 110 -8.79 -13.44 -22.64
N THR A 111 -8.39 -12.24 -22.24
CA THR A 111 -9.31 -11.23 -21.74
C THR A 111 -10.11 -10.64 -22.91
N ILE A 112 -11.41 -10.47 -22.75
CA ILE A 112 -12.30 -9.88 -23.79
C ILE A 112 -13.01 -8.70 -23.16
N ASP A 113 -12.75 -7.50 -23.68
CA ASP A 113 -13.34 -6.23 -23.22
C ASP A 113 -14.30 -5.68 -24.28
N ILE A 114 -15.56 -5.64 -23.94
CA ILE A 114 -16.64 -5.15 -24.84
C ILE A 114 -17.25 -3.91 -24.21
N SER A 115 -17.04 -2.74 -24.85
CA SER A 115 -17.60 -1.47 -24.38
C SER A 115 -19.13 -1.55 -24.20
N ASN A 116 -19.59 -0.95 -23.11
CA ASN A 116 -21.02 -0.88 -22.75
C ASN A 116 -21.69 -2.25 -22.49
N PHE A 117 -20.90 -3.35 -22.49
CA PHE A 117 -21.44 -4.68 -22.19
C PHE A 117 -20.74 -5.29 -20.98
N GLY A 118 -19.42 -5.46 -21.00
CA GLY A 118 -18.69 -6.04 -19.89
C GLY A 118 -17.31 -6.53 -20.24
N LEU A 119 -16.62 -6.98 -19.20
CA LEU A 119 -15.30 -7.58 -19.24
C LEU A 119 -15.42 -9.09 -19.00
N ILE A 120 -15.07 -9.89 -20.01
CA ILE A 120 -14.82 -11.32 -19.85
C ILE A 120 -13.33 -11.42 -19.54
N ASP A 121 -13.01 -11.62 -18.26
CA ASP A 121 -11.64 -11.72 -17.82
C ASP A 121 -11.15 -13.18 -17.94
N GLY A 122 -10.05 -13.37 -18.62
CA GLY A 122 -9.35 -14.66 -18.69
C GLY A 122 -8.64 -15.03 -17.40
N GLY A 123 -8.98 -14.39 -16.30
CA GLY A 123 -8.31 -14.49 -15.01
C GLY A 123 -7.05 -13.61 -14.96
N PRO A 124 -6.47 -13.43 -13.77
CA PRO A 124 -5.27 -12.66 -13.60
C PRO A 124 -4.10 -13.33 -14.32
N TYR A 125 -3.10 -12.52 -14.60
CA TYR A 125 -1.81 -13.05 -15.00
C TYR A 125 -1.25 -13.99 -13.93
N PRO A 126 -0.46 -15.02 -14.28
CA PRO A 126 0.27 -15.76 -13.30
C PRO A 126 1.34 -14.86 -12.67
N ALA A 127 1.38 -14.84 -11.35
CA ALA A 127 2.34 -14.06 -10.59
C ALA A 127 2.99 -14.93 -9.52
N GLN A 128 4.30 -14.81 -9.40
CA GLN A 128 5.07 -15.49 -8.36
C GLN A 128 6.08 -14.52 -7.79
N SER A 129 6.06 -14.35 -6.49
CA SER A 129 7.08 -13.60 -5.80
C SER A 129 7.46 -14.23 -4.48
N SER A 130 8.66 -13.97 -4.00
CA SER A 130 9.09 -14.37 -2.66
C SER A 130 10.03 -13.35 -2.06
N GLY A 131 9.74 -12.94 -0.82
CA GLY A 131 10.52 -11.94 -0.09
C GLY A 131 11.41 -12.59 0.99
N PRO A 132 12.62 -13.12 0.65
CA PRO A 132 13.53 -13.64 1.66
C PRO A 132 14.17 -12.51 2.47
N ILE A 133 14.17 -12.67 3.80
CA ILE A 133 14.83 -11.75 4.73
C ILE A 133 15.70 -12.59 5.68
N TYR A 134 16.96 -12.24 5.80
CA TYR A 134 17.91 -12.82 6.74
C TYR A 134 18.39 -11.72 7.66
N GLN A 135 18.39 -12.00 8.97
CA GLN A 135 18.70 -11.02 9.99
C GLN A 135 19.69 -11.60 11.00
N PHE A 136 20.59 -10.75 11.44
CA PHE A 136 21.47 -10.99 12.58
C PHE A 136 21.41 -9.79 13.50
N SER A 137 21.33 -10.01 14.81
CA SER A 137 21.51 -8.95 15.80
C SER A 137 22.27 -9.43 17.01
N ASN A 138 23.03 -8.53 17.63
CA ASN A 138 23.65 -8.71 18.93
C ASN A 138 23.35 -7.49 19.78
N ASN A 139 22.87 -7.71 21.01
CA ASN A 139 22.59 -6.67 22.00
C ASN A 139 23.38 -7.01 23.28
N PHE A 140 24.16 -6.07 23.75
CA PHE A 140 24.89 -6.15 25.01
C PHE A 140 24.36 -5.10 25.98
N THR A 141 24.01 -5.54 27.19
CA THR A 141 23.52 -4.67 28.28
C THR A 141 24.47 -4.78 29.47
N LYS A 142 24.85 -3.61 30.03
CA LYS A 142 25.65 -3.52 31.26
C LYS A 142 25.03 -2.51 32.22
N ILE A 143 24.86 -2.93 33.48
CA ILE A 143 24.44 -2.06 34.57
C ILE A 143 25.68 -1.68 35.39
N GLN A 144 25.87 -0.38 35.62
CA GLN A 144 26.97 0.15 36.42
C GLN A 144 26.48 1.35 37.25
N GLY A 145 26.31 1.15 38.53
CA GLY A 145 25.75 2.17 39.41
C GLY A 145 24.35 2.59 39.00
N ASN A 146 24.16 3.86 38.73
CA ASN A 146 22.88 4.44 38.28
C ASN A 146 22.69 4.42 36.74
N HIS A 147 23.61 3.81 36.00
CA HIS A 147 23.62 3.73 34.53
C HIS A 147 23.30 2.34 34.05
N GLN A 148 22.50 2.26 33.00
CA GLN A 148 22.27 1.05 32.23
C GLN A 148 22.65 1.31 30.77
N PHE A 149 23.84 0.87 30.38
CA PHE A 149 24.32 0.96 29.03
C PHE A 149 23.77 -0.19 28.19
N LYS A 150 23.34 0.12 26.97
CA LYS A 150 22.95 -0.86 25.97
C LYS A 150 23.61 -0.53 24.62
N PHE A 151 24.31 -1.49 24.06
CA PHE A 151 24.94 -1.39 22.75
C PHE A 151 24.44 -2.52 21.86
N GLY A 152 24.40 -2.28 20.56
CA GLY A 152 24.03 -3.36 19.68
C GLY A 152 24.36 -3.10 18.23
N VAL A 153 24.36 -4.20 17.47
CA VAL A 153 24.51 -4.21 16.02
C VAL A 153 23.35 -5.00 15.40
N TYR A 154 22.98 -4.62 14.21
CA TYR A 154 21.96 -5.30 13.41
C TYR A 154 22.41 -5.36 11.97
N PHE A 155 22.27 -6.51 11.36
CA PHE A 155 22.47 -6.72 9.93
C PHE A 155 21.23 -7.36 9.32
N GLU A 156 20.82 -6.85 8.16
CA GLU A 156 19.74 -7.41 7.37
C GLU A 156 20.15 -7.56 5.91
N ARG A 157 19.83 -8.72 5.35
CA ARG A 157 19.79 -8.94 3.91
C ARG A 157 18.38 -9.26 3.51
N ALA A 158 17.72 -8.30 2.87
CA ALA A 158 16.35 -8.45 2.38
C ALA A 158 16.32 -8.57 0.87
N GLY A 159 15.25 -9.17 0.34
CA GLY A 159 15.11 -9.29 -1.09
C GLY A 159 13.68 -9.56 -1.54
N GLN A 160 13.52 -9.54 -2.84
CA GLN A 160 12.34 -9.96 -3.58
C GLN A 160 12.80 -10.78 -4.78
N ASN A 161 12.30 -11.97 -4.90
CA ASN A 161 12.40 -12.75 -6.12
C ASN A 161 11.09 -12.52 -6.88
N ASP A 162 11.16 -11.91 -8.04
CA ASP A 162 9.98 -11.40 -8.70
C ASP A 162 9.80 -12.00 -10.09
N PHE A 163 8.63 -12.55 -10.31
CA PHE A 163 8.14 -13.07 -11.59
C PHE A 163 6.70 -12.62 -11.78
N ASP A 164 6.44 -11.34 -11.52
CA ASP A 164 5.11 -10.76 -11.59
C ASP A 164 4.83 -10.21 -12.99
N GLN A 165 3.71 -10.60 -13.60
CA GLN A 165 3.26 -10.10 -14.89
C GLN A 165 2.49 -8.79 -14.68
N ILE A 166 3.19 -7.67 -14.66
CA ILE A 166 2.61 -6.37 -14.34
C ILE A 166 1.66 -5.89 -15.43
N ASN A 167 0.58 -5.23 -15.04
CA ASN A 167 -0.31 -4.54 -15.96
C ASN A 167 0.44 -3.40 -16.66
N VAL A 168 0.54 -3.45 -17.98
CA VAL A 168 1.24 -2.45 -18.78
C VAL A 168 0.25 -1.53 -19.47
N THR A 169 0.08 -0.34 -18.91
CA THR A 169 -0.87 0.67 -19.40
C THR A 169 -0.39 1.41 -20.65
N GLY A 170 0.86 1.23 -21.05
CA GLY A 170 1.42 1.84 -22.27
C GLY A 170 1.12 1.05 -23.55
N VAL A 171 0.58 -0.15 -23.44
CA VAL A 171 0.14 -0.92 -24.59
C VAL A 171 -1.28 -0.49 -24.95
N PRO A 172 -1.61 -0.19 -26.20
CA PRO A 172 -2.99 0.00 -26.59
C PRO A 172 -3.86 -1.19 -26.14
N GLY A 173 -4.92 -0.88 -25.36
CA GLY A 173 -5.73 -1.89 -24.75
C GLY A 173 -5.22 -2.46 -23.43
N GLY A 174 -4.11 -2.02 -22.92
CA GLY A 174 -3.47 -2.38 -21.64
C GLY A 174 -3.73 -3.80 -21.14
N THR A 175 -2.73 -4.68 -21.16
CA THR A 175 -2.93 -6.07 -20.72
C THR A 175 -1.83 -6.53 -19.77
N ASN A 176 -2.20 -7.39 -18.81
CA ASN A 176 -1.28 -8.20 -18.01
C ASN A 176 -1.40 -9.69 -18.36
N ASN A 177 -2.05 -10.02 -19.48
CA ASN A 177 -2.35 -11.38 -19.89
C ASN A 177 -1.41 -11.81 -21.02
N GLN A 178 -0.58 -12.83 -20.79
CA GLN A 178 0.25 -13.44 -21.83
C GLN A 178 -0.60 -14.14 -22.92
N ASN A 179 -1.84 -14.47 -22.62
CA ASN A 179 -2.77 -15.10 -23.54
C ASN A 179 -3.61 -14.08 -24.33
N GLY A 180 -3.29 -12.80 -24.21
CA GLY A 180 -3.85 -11.71 -24.95
C GLY A 180 -5.09 -11.06 -24.36
N ARG A 181 -5.41 -9.87 -24.89
CA ARG A 181 -6.62 -9.13 -24.61
C ARG A 181 -7.19 -8.57 -25.88
N PHE A 182 -8.45 -8.83 -26.14
CA PHE A 182 -9.25 -8.20 -27.17
C PHE A 182 -10.01 -7.01 -26.62
N GLU A 183 -10.08 -5.95 -27.42
CA GLU A 183 -10.96 -4.82 -27.18
C GLU A 183 -11.95 -4.66 -28.32
N PHE A 184 -13.22 -4.60 -27.99
CA PHE A 184 -14.29 -4.31 -28.92
C PHE A 184 -14.91 -2.96 -28.56
N ARG A 185 -14.87 -2.01 -29.50
CA ARG A 185 -15.37 -0.64 -29.36
C ARG A 185 -16.41 -0.37 -30.44
N ASP A 186 -17.25 0.64 -30.23
CA ASP A 186 -18.27 1.06 -31.22
C ASP A 186 -17.60 1.53 -32.52
N THR A 187 -16.44 2.17 -32.41
CA THR A 187 -15.65 2.66 -33.54
C THR A 187 -14.32 1.90 -33.66
N ARG A 188 -13.76 1.84 -34.87
CA ARG A 188 -12.52 1.13 -35.18
C ARG A 188 -11.55 1.99 -36.02
N GLY A 189 -11.47 3.30 -35.72
CA GLY A 189 -10.49 4.20 -36.35
C GLY A 189 -10.58 4.23 -37.90
N GLY A 190 -11.77 4.20 -38.47
CA GLY A 190 -12.01 4.19 -39.90
C GLY A 190 -12.09 2.78 -40.54
N ALA A 191 -11.77 1.71 -39.80
CA ALA A 191 -11.99 0.35 -40.25
C ALA A 191 -13.47 -0.06 -40.21
N PRO A 192 -13.93 -1.06 -41.00
CA PRO A 192 -15.32 -1.53 -41.01
C PRO A 192 -15.82 -1.85 -39.57
N THR A 193 -17.00 -1.38 -39.25
CA THR A 193 -17.62 -1.54 -37.93
C THR A 193 -19.14 -1.68 -38.06
N THR A 194 -19.76 -2.40 -37.12
CA THR A 194 -21.22 -2.42 -36.97
C THR A 194 -21.76 -1.17 -36.27
N GLY A 195 -20.88 -0.31 -35.71
CA GLY A 195 -21.25 0.84 -34.90
C GLY A 195 -21.60 0.51 -33.44
N ILE A 196 -21.59 -0.76 -33.04
CA ILE A 196 -21.92 -1.25 -31.70
C ILE A 196 -20.85 -2.26 -31.29
N ALA A 197 -20.21 -2.06 -30.12
CA ALA A 197 -19.12 -2.92 -29.62
C ALA A 197 -19.53 -4.40 -29.53
N LEU A 198 -20.74 -4.68 -29.05
CA LEU A 198 -21.25 -6.05 -28.94
C LEU A 198 -21.45 -6.68 -30.35
N GLY A 199 -21.93 -5.92 -31.34
CA GLY A 199 -22.04 -6.38 -32.72
C GLY A 199 -20.66 -6.65 -33.33
N ASN A 200 -19.67 -5.79 -33.06
CA ASN A 200 -18.30 -6.01 -33.47
C ASN A 200 -17.71 -7.27 -32.81
N ALA A 201 -17.99 -7.51 -31.54
CA ALA A 201 -17.55 -8.72 -30.84
C ALA A 201 -18.19 -9.98 -31.42
N ALA A 202 -19.47 -9.96 -31.76
CA ALA A 202 -20.18 -11.09 -32.40
C ALA A 202 -19.60 -11.46 -33.78
N LEU A 203 -19.05 -10.47 -34.52
CA LEU A 203 -18.39 -10.66 -35.79
C LEU A 203 -16.86 -10.84 -35.69
N GLY A 204 -16.31 -10.85 -34.47
CA GLY A 204 -14.86 -10.95 -34.25
C GLY A 204 -14.07 -9.71 -34.68
N LEU A 205 -14.71 -8.57 -34.90
CA LEU A 205 -14.09 -7.34 -35.40
C LEU A 205 -13.49 -6.55 -34.22
N PHE A 206 -12.29 -6.87 -33.76
CA PHE A 206 -11.65 -6.15 -32.66
C PHE A 206 -11.10 -4.78 -33.09
N SER A 207 -11.14 -3.80 -32.20
CA SER A 207 -10.49 -2.50 -32.35
C SER A 207 -9.00 -2.57 -31.98
N ASN A 208 -8.67 -3.40 -31.01
CA ASN A 208 -7.31 -3.65 -30.59
C ASN A 208 -7.15 -5.06 -30.01
N TYR A 209 -5.99 -5.68 -30.25
CA TYR A 209 -5.53 -6.89 -29.60
C TYR A 209 -4.12 -6.68 -29.09
N ALA A 210 -3.84 -7.03 -27.83
CA ALA A 210 -2.54 -6.86 -27.23
C ALA A 210 -2.09 -8.10 -26.46
N GLU A 211 -0.79 -8.39 -26.52
CA GLU A 211 -0.13 -9.42 -25.72
C GLU A 211 1.08 -8.84 -24.99
N ILE A 212 1.38 -9.38 -23.81
CA ILE A 212 2.71 -9.27 -23.20
C ILE A 212 3.47 -10.58 -23.39
N GLY A 213 4.76 -10.46 -23.66
CA GLY A 213 5.66 -11.61 -23.71
C GLY A 213 6.09 -12.06 -22.31
N PRO A 214 6.86 -13.16 -22.23
CA PRO A 214 7.38 -13.64 -20.95
C PRO A 214 8.33 -12.60 -20.32
N ARG A 215 8.26 -12.49 -18.99
CA ARG A 215 9.16 -11.68 -18.18
C ARG A 215 10.32 -12.53 -17.67
N SER A 216 11.52 -11.98 -17.60
CA SER A 216 12.60 -12.66 -16.92
C SER A 216 12.44 -12.57 -15.41
N TYR A 217 12.68 -13.69 -14.72
CA TYR A 217 12.74 -13.74 -13.25
C TYR A 217 13.84 -12.81 -12.73
N THR A 218 13.51 -11.98 -11.74
CA THR A 218 14.41 -10.94 -11.24
C THR A 218 14.58 -11.05 -9.72
N PRO A 219 15.75 -11.51 -9.24
CA PRO A 219 16.06 -11.54 -7.82
C PRO A 219 16.65 -10.21 -7.36
N TYR A 220 15.87 -9.40 -6.64
CA TYR A 220 16.32 -8.14 -6.03
C TYR A 220 16.89 -8.38 -4.65
N ARG A 221 17.98 -7.67 -4.29
CA ARG A 221 18.59 -7.73 -2.96
C ARG A 221 19.02 -6.35 -2.48
N GLY A 222 18.84 -6.14 -1.16
CA GLY A 222 19.32 -4.97 -0.43
C GLY A 222 19.93 -5.39 0.90
N HIS A 223 20.83 -4.57 1.42
CA HIS A 223 21.54 -4.79 2.69
C HIS A 223 21.38 -3.57 3.57
N MET A 224 21.23 -3.80 4.87
CA MET A 224 21.19 -2.76 5.89
C MET A 224 22.08 -3.20 7.05
N PHE A 225 22.88 -2.27 7.54
CA PHE A 225 23.66 -2.42 8.76
C PHE A 225 23.34 -1.28 9.71
N GLU A 226 23.10 -1.63 10.97
CA GLU A 226 22.85 -0.65 12.01
C GLU A 226 23.69 -0.94 13.25
N PHE A 227 24.00 0.13 13.97
CA PHE A 227 24.58 0.05 15.30
C PHE A 227 23.97 1.11 16.19
N PHE A 228 23.94 0.85 17.50
CA PHE A 228 23.41 1.82 18.45
C PHE A 228 24.15 1.77 19.77
N GLY A 229 24.09 2.89 20.48
CA GLY A 229 24.49 3.03 21.87
C GLY A 229 23.45 3.83 22.62
N GLN A 230 23.14 3.39 23.83
CA GLN A 230 22.16 4.05 24.70
C GLN A 230 22.60 3.95 26.14
N ASP A 231 22.43 5.05 26.89
CA ASP A 231 22.52 5.10 28.34
C ASP A 231 21.15 5.44 28.93
N SER A 232 20.74 4.67 29.93
CA SER A 232 19.56 4.90 30.75
C SER A 232 20.04 5.27 32.13
N TRP A 233 20.15 6.57 32.40
CA TRP A 233 20.74 7.16 33.60
C TRP A 233 19.68 7.56 34.62
N ARG A 234 19.71 6.95 35.81
CA ARG A 234 18.94 7.37 36.97
C ARG A 234 19.71 8.49 37.69
N VAL A 235 19.46 9.74 37.26
CA VAL A 235 20.11 10.94 37.85
C VAL A 235 19.90 11.02 39.35
N ASN A 236 18.67 10.77 39.79
CA ASN A 236 18.26 10.66 41.19
C ASN A 236 16.99 9.83 41.32
N THR A 237 16.38 9.77 42.51
CA THR A 237 15.15 8.99 42.76
C THR A 237 13.94 9.47 41.99
N LYS A 238 13.92 10.72 41.50
CA LYS A 238 12.80 11.33 40.77
C LYS A 238 13.05 11.51 39.30
N LEU A 239 14.30 11.56 38.84
CA LEU A 239 14.67 11.86 37.45
C LEU A 239 15.43 10.72 36.83
N LYS A 240 14.89 10.20 35.72
CA LYS A 240 15.54 9.29 34.80
C LYS A 240 15.68 9.96 33.44
N VAL A 241 16.87 9.86 32.82
CA VAL A 241 17.19 10.38 31.50
C VAL A 241 17.66 9.23 30.62
N GLU A 242 17.28 9.23 29.36
CA GLU A 242 17.74 8.30 28.34
C GLU A 242 18.43 9.07 27.23
N LEU A 243 19.67 8.70 26.94
CA LEU A 243 20.50 9.30 25.90
C LEU A 243 20.99 8.20 24.99
N GLY A 244 20.77 8.35 23.70
CA GLY A 244 21.20 7.34 22.75
C GLY A 244 21.30 7.86 21.32
N PHE A 245 21.87 7.02 20.49
CA PHE A 245 21.92 7.21 19.05
C PHE A 245 21.80 5.88 18.33
N ARG A 246 21.37 5.94 17.06
CA ARG A 246 21.42 4.82 16.13
C ARG A 246 22.06 5.28 14.82
N GLY A 247 23.08 4.56 14.40
CA GLY A 247 23.68 4.68 13.07
C GLY A 247 23.07 3.66 12.14
N THR A 248 22.61 4.09 10.97
CA THR A 248 22.06 3.24 9.91
C THR A 248 22.82 3.47 8.61
N TRP A 249 23.31 2.40 8.03
CA TRP A 249 23.87 2.35 6.69
C TRP A 249 23.08 1.36 5.85
N MET A 250 22.74 1.73 4.62
CA MET A 250 22.09 0.84 3.65
C MET A 250 22.56 1.15 2.23
N ASN A 251 22.54 0.14 1.37
CA ASN A 251 23.07 0.24 0.00
C ASN A 251 22.03 0.69 -1.02
N GLY A 252 21.24 1.69 -0.70
CA GLY A 252 20.31 2.26 -1.65
C GLY A 252 19.12 1.35 -2.00
N TYR A 253 18.56 1.53 -3.21
CA TYR A 253 17.48 0.70 -3.74
C TYR A 253 17.89 -0.77 -3.91
N PHE A 254 16.91 -1.67 -3.90
CA PHE A 254 17.14 -3.07 -4.19
C PHE A 254 17.62 -3.26 -5.63
N LYS A 255 18.75 -3.95 -5.78
CA LYS A 255 19.37 -4.23 -7.08
C LYS A 255 19.03 -5.64 -7.53
N SER A 256 18.80 -5.84 -8.84
CA SER A 256 18.79 -7.17 -9.41
C SER A 256 20.17 -7.81 -9.28
N LEU A 257 20.23 -9.04 -8.75
CA LEU A 257 21.47 -9.82 -8.71
C LEU A 257 21.95 -10.22 -10.12
N TRP A 258 21.03 -10.27 -11.08
CA TRP A 258 21.31 -10.71 -12.44
C TRP A 258 21.40 -9.57 -13.45
N GLY A 259 21.22 -8.32 -12.98
CA GLY A 259 21.28 -7.13 -13.83
C GLY A 259 20.09 -6.93 -14.78
N ASN A 260 19.10 -7.81 -14.76
CA ASN A 260 17.94 -7.75 -15.67
C ASN A 260 16.91 -6.72 -15.19
N MET A 261 17.27 -5.46 -15.35
CA MET A 261 16.45 -4.29 -15.05
C MET A 261 16.81 -3.15 -16.00
N ALA A 262 15.83 -2.33 -16.36
CA ALA A 262 16.03 -1.16 -17.19
C ALA A 262 15.53 0.10 -16.47
N VAL A 263 16.29 1.18 -16.61
CA VAL A 263 16.05 2.47 -15.93
C VAL A 263 16.03 3.57 -16.97
N PHE A 264 15.10 4.51 -16.85
CA PHE A 264 15.10 5.74 -17.63
C PHE A 264 15.78 6.87 -16.86
N ASP A 265 16.74 7.56 -17.49
CA ASP A 265 17.39 8.73 -16.94
C ASP A 265 17.23 9.91 -17.93
N PRO A 266 16.52 10.99 -17.55
CA PRO A 266 16.34 12.15 -18.41
C PRO A 266 17.65 12.74 -18.93
N LYS A 267 18.76 12.60 -18.20
CA LYS A 267 20.09 13.11 -18.58
C LYS A 267 20.72 12.35 -19.74
N LEU A 268 20.21 11.14 -20.05
CA LEU A 268 20.67 10.33 -21.15
C LEU A 268 19.78 10.48 -22.39
N TYR A 269 18.68 11.21 -22.28
CA TYR A 269 17.78 11.46 -23.42
C TYR A 269 18.41 12.45 -24.38
N ASP A 270 18.58 12.04 -25.64
CA ASP A 270 19.13 12.84 -26.72
C ASP A 270 18.01 13.27 -27.68
N PRO A 271 17.64 14.56 -27.73
CA PRO A 271 16.58 15.03 -28.63
C PRO A 271 16.81 14.73 -30.11
N SER A 272 18.07 14.61 -30.53
CA SER A 272 18.41 14.33 -31.95
C SER A 272 18.08 12.90 -32.35
N ARG A 273 17.95 11.99 -31.38
CA ARG A 273 17.62 10.57 -31.57
C ARG A 273 16.17 10.25 -31.18
N ALA A 274 15.38 11.29 -30.88
CA ALA A 274 14.01 11.12 -30.43
C ALA A 274 13.17 10.30 -31.43
N ALA A 275 12.25 9.51 -30.90
CA ALA A 275 11.29 8.81 -31.74
C ALA A 275 10.40 9.81 -32.49
N VAL A 276 10.17 9.55 -33.77
CA VAL A 276 9.21 10.28 -34.62
C VAL A 276 7.86 9.61 -34.50
N LEU A 277 6.84 10.39 -34.17
CA LEU A 277 5.49 9.88 -33.92
C LEU A 277 4.50 10.42 -34.94
N ASP A 278 3.53 9.60 -35.31
CA ASP A 278 2.36 10.06 -36.04
C ASP A 278 1.53 11.00 -35.20
N ARG A 279 1.15 12.15 -35.72
CA ARG A 279 0.45 13.19 -34.99
C ARG A 279 -0.94 12.77 -34.50
N ALA A 280 -1.68 12.06 -35.31
CA ALA A 280 -3.07 11.70 -35.03
C ALA A 280 -3.19 10.45 -34.16
N THR A 281 -2.37 9.43 -34.46
CA THR A 281 -2.45 8.13 -33.77
C THR A 281 -1.48 8.02 -32.59
N GLY A 282 -0.40 8.80 -32.55
CA GLY A 282 0.68 8.67 -31.58
C GLY A 282 1.59 7.48 -31.82
N ASN A 283 1.43 6.75 -32.93
CA ASN A 283 2.24 5.59 -33.27
C ASN A 283 3.67 6.00 -33.60
N VAL A 284 4.63 5.13 -33.31
CA VAL A 284 6.04 5.36 -33.61
C VAL A 284 6.29 5.04 -35.08
N LEU A 285 6.77 6.02 -35.82
CA LEU A 285 7.13 5.89 -37.25
C LEU A 285 8.60 5.52 -37.42
N SER A 286 9.48 6.11 -36.59
CA SER A 286 10.93 5.88 -36.66
C SER A 286 11.61 6.40 -35.40
N GLY A 287 12.96 6.33 -35.36
CA GLY A 287 13.76 6.84 -34.25
C GLY A 287 13.96 5.85 -33.11
N ASP A 288 14.61 6.30 -32.04
CA ASP A 288 15.03 5.45 -30.92
C ASP A 288 13.97 5.36 -29.82
N ARG A 289 13.31 4.21 -29.70
CA ARG A 289 12.30 3.90 -28.68
C ARG A 289 12.88 3.68 -27.28
N TYR A 290 14.21 3.54 -27.17
CA TYR A 290 14.91 3.35 -25.89
C TYR A 290 15.81 4.53 -25.54
N ASN A 291 15.57 5.68 -26.18
CA ASN A 291 16.33 6.89 -25.94
C ASN A 291 16.19 7.37 -24.50
N GLY A 292 17.30 7.50 -23.77
CA GLY A 292 17.31 7.78 -22.33
C GLY A 292 17.28 6.56 -21.42
N VAL A 293 17.04 5.36 -21.96
CA VAL A 293 17.05 4.10 -21.20
C VAL A 293 18.47 3.57 -21.05
N TYR A 294 18.76 3.00 -19.87
CA TYR A 294 19.98 2.24 -19.65
C TYR A 294 19.72 0.94 -18.88
N ILE A 295 20.64 -0.01 -19.06
CA ILE A 295 20.70 -1.29 -18.36
C ILE A 295 21.97 -1.27 -17.50
N PRO A 296 21.90 -1.43 -16.17
CA PRO A 296 23.09 -1.57 -15.34
C PRO A 296 23.83 -2.85 -15.68
N GLY A 297 25.13 -2.74 -15.93
CA GLY A 297 26.01 -3.87 -16.28
C GLY A 297 26.91 -3.57 -17.45
N THR A 298 27.94 -4.42 -17.62
CA THR A 298 28.91 -4.34 -18.72
C THR A 298 28.58 -5.27 -19.87
N GLU A 299 27.68 -6.22 -19.64
CA GLU A 299 27.18 -7.15 -20.65
C GLU A 299 25.69 -7.37 -20.48
N PHE A 300 25.03 -7.82 -21.54
CA PHE A 300 23.59 -8.10 -21.49
C PHE A 300 23.32 -9.28 -20.52
N PRO A 301 22.35 -9.13 -19.58
CA PRO A 301 22.10 -10.14 -18.56
C PRO A 301 21.74 -11.51 -19.14
N ALA A 302 22.46 -12.55 -18.72
CA ALA A 302 22.22 -13.93 -19.15
C ALA A 302 20.79 -14.40 -18.85
N ALA A 303 20.20 -13.92 -17.76
CA ALA A 303 18.80 -14.22 -17.38
C ALA A 303 17.75 -13.72 -18.38
N GLY A 304 18.10 -12.75 -19.21
CA GLY A 304 17.22 -12.25 -20.29
C GLY A 304 17.38 -13.01 -21.61
N LYS A 305 18.50 -13.70 -21.82
CA LYS A 305 18.79 -14.39 -23.09
C LYS A 305 17.84 -15.56 -23.31
N GLY A 306 17.28 -15.66 -24.51
CA GLY A 306 16.36 -16.74 -24.90
C GLY A 306 15.01 -16.73 -24.19
N ARG A 307 14.77 -15.80 -23.28
CA ARG A 307 13.45 -15.65 -22.60
C ARG A 307 12.61 -14.53 -23.18
N VAL A 308 13.24 -13.61 -23.87
CA VAL A 308 12.58 -12.45 -24.49
C VAL A 308 13.04 -12.37 -25.94
N PRO A 309 12.16 -12.43 -26.95
CA PRO A 309 12.53 -12.61 -28.38
C PRO A 309 13.43 -11.54 -28.95
N VAL A 310 13.41 -10.35 -28.39
CA VAL A 310 14.06 -9.14 -28.93
C VAL A 310 15.49 -8.95 -28.35
N ILE A 311 15.92 -9.82 -27.45
CA ILE A 311 17.11 -9.56 -26.61
C ILE A 311 18.41 -10.10 -27.19
N ASP A 312 18.35 -11.07 -28.09
CA ASP A 312 19.55 -11.66 -28.72
C ASP A 312 20.17 -10.78 -29.82
N SER A 313 19.52 -9.69 -30.20
CA SER A 313 20.10 -8.70 -31.07
C SER A 313 21.08 -7.82 -30.32
N GLY A 314 22.28 -7.60 -30.82
CA GLY A 314 23.28 -6.67 -30.24
C GLY A 314 22.78 -5.22 -30.05
N GLU A 315 21.55 -4.95 -30.46
CA GLU A 315 20.87 -3.65 -30.30
C GLU A 315 20.86 -3.15 -28.88
N PHE A 316 20.62 -4.03 -27.90
CA PHE A 316 20.53 -3.64 -26.50
C PHE A 316 21.87 -3.45 -25.80
N ASN A 317 22.99 -3.88 -26.41
CA ASN A 317 24.34 -3.62 -25.87
C ASN A 317 24.62 -2.12 -25.76
N ARG A 318 24.05 -1.29 -26.61
CA ARG A 318 24.16 0.17 -26.55
C ARG A 318 23.54 0.79 -25.31
N LEU A 319 22.63 0.08 -24.63
CA LEU A 319 21.99 0.52 -23.38
C LEU A 319 22.80 0.21 -22.14
N LEU A 320 23.87 -0.60 -22.25
CA LEU A 320 24.73 -0.94 -21.13
C LEU A 320 25.51 0.28 -20.61
N ARG A 321 25.54 0.47 -19.30
CA ARG A 321 26.18 1.64 -18.64
C ARG A 321 27.06 1.24 -17.45
N GLY A 322 27.68 0.08 -17.50
CA GLY A 322 28.55 -0.40 -16.43
C GLY A 322 27.82 -0.47 -15.08
N ASN A 323 28.50 -0.16 -14.01
CA ASN A 323 27.93 -0.22 -12.66
C ASN A 323 27.05 0.98 -12.30
N ARG A 324 26.59 1.77 -13.29
CA ARG A 324 25.67 2.88 -13.06
C ARG A 324 24.35 2.36 -12.50
N TYR A 325 24.11 2.65 -11.25
CA TYR A 325 22.86 2.35 -10.56
C TYR A 325 22.57 3.47 -9.56
N PRO A 326 21.36 3.94 -9.40
CA PRO A 326 21.02 4.88 -8.35
C PRO A 326 21.38 4.26 -7.01
N SER A 327 22.49 4.69 -6.44
CA SER A 327 22.94 4.21 -5.13
C SER A 327 23.66 5.33 -4.45
N ASP A 328 23.14 5.72 -3.31
CA ASP A 328 23.82 6.59 -2.40
C ASP A 328 23.78 5.93 -1.02
N SER A 329 24.92 5.42 -0.57
CA SER A 329 25.02 4.76 0.72
C SER A 329 25.71 5.69 1.69
N HIS A 330 24.91 6.40 2.50
CA HIS A 330 25.45 7.24 3.56
C HIS A 330 25.16 6.64 4.92
N LEU A 331 26.10 6.78 5.83
CA LEU A 331 25.86 6.57 7.24
C LEU A 331 25.00 7.72 7.78
N ASN A 332 23.85 7.39 8.32
CA ASN A 332 22.96 8.34 8.98
C ASN A 332 22.91 8.04 10.47
N ILE A 333 23.17 9.05 11.30
CA ILE A 333 23.12 8.94 12.76
C ILE A 333 21.89 9.69 13.26
N MET A 334 21.04 8.99 14.03
CA MET A 334 19.78 9.51 14.56
C MET A 334 19.81 9.53 16.08
N PRO A 335 19.44 10.65 16.74
CA PRO A 335 19.39 10.76 18.19
C PRO A 335 18.17 10.03 18.77
N ARG A 336 18.30 9.62 20.02
CA ARG A 336 17.21 9.11 20.86
C ARG A 336 17.35 9.71 22.26
N LEU A 337 16.39 10.51 22.64
CA LEU A 337 16.37 11.25 23.90
C LEU A 337 15.09 10.95 24.66
N GLY A 338 15.20 10.74 25.95
CA GLY A 338 14.04 10.50 26.81
C GLY A 338 14.24 11.06 28.21
N MET A 339 13.15 11.43 28.84
CA MET A 339 13.13 11.91 30.21
C MET A 339 11.87 11.43 30.91
N ALA A 340 12.01 11.00 32.16
CA ALA A 340 10.88 10.78 33.08
C ALA A 340 11.19 11.46 34.41
N TYR A 341 10.31 12.40 34.80
CA TYR A 341 10.43 13.16 36.03
C TYR A 341 9.21 12.97 36.94
N GLN A 342 9.45 12.41 38.11
CA GLN A 342 8.41 12.23 39.15
C GLN A 342 8.24 13.54 39.92
N ILE A 343 7.20 14.31 39.57
CA ILE A 343 6.91 15.61 40.19
C ILE A 343 6.44 15.38 41.63
N THR A 344 5.51 14.45 41.82
CA THR A 344 5.01 13.98 43.12
C THR A 344 4.89 12.46 43.12
N ASN A 345 4.60 11.85 44.29
CA ASN A 345 4.35 10.40 44.34
C ASN A 345 3.13 9.94 43.50
N ARG A 346 2.33 10.88 42.99
CA ARG A 346 1.12 10.62 42.20
C ARG A 346 1.17 11.24 40.82
N SER A 347 2.25 11.91 40.43
CA SER A 347 2.35 12.57 39.15
C SER A 347 3.74 12.45 38.52
N VAL A 348 3.76 12.19 37.22
CA VAL A 348 4.97 12.00 36.37
C VAL A 348 4.83 12.81 35.11
N LEU A 349 5.91 13.50 34.73
CA LEU A 349 6.10 14.11 33.43
C LEU A 349 7.08 13.25 32.63
N ARG A 350 6.72 12.93 31.39
CA ARG A 350 7.59 12.22 30.44
C ARG A 350 7.77 13.07 29.17
N ALA A 351 8.96 13.04 28.61
CA ALA A 351 9.25 13.63 27.31
C ALA A 351 10.16 12.70 26.52
N GLY A 352 9.97 12.67 25.21
CA GLY A 352 10.78 11.89 24.31
C GLY A 352 10.98 12.58 22.97
N PHE A 353 12.15 12.34 22.36
CA PHE A 353 12.47 12.74 20.99
C PHE A 353 13.33 11.65 20.36
N GLY A 354 13.00 11.26 19.13
CA GLY A 354 13.77 10.26 18.39
C GLY A 354 13.74 10.46 16.88
N GLY A 355 14.90 10.22 16.27
CA GLY A 355 15.03 10.12 14.83
C GLY A 355 15.03 8.65 14.38
N PHE A 356 14.42 8.38 13.24
CA PHE A 356 14.28 7.06 12.67
C PHE A 356 14.53 7.10 11.16
N ILE A 357 15.13 6.04 10.63
CA ILE A 357 15.31 5.84 9.19
C ILE A 357 14.47 4.64 8.80
N SER A 358 13.72 4.77 7.72
CA SER A 358 13.00 3.66 7.13
C SER A 358 13.81 3.03 6.02
N ARG A 359 13.79 1.71 5.95
CA ARG A 359 14.31 0.95 4.81
C ARG A 359 13.47 1.25 3.57
N PHE A 360 14.10 1.29 2.39
CA PHE A 360 13.38 1.29 1.13
C PHE A 360 12.48 0.06 1.01
N GLY A 361 11.32 0.24 0.42
CA GLY A 361 10.44 -0.86 0.06
C GLY A 361 11.03 -1.64 -1.12
N VAL A 362 10.90 -2.97 -1.10
CA VAL A 362 11.27 -3.78 -2.26
C VAL A 362 10.46 -3.38 -3.49
N TYR A 363 9.18 -3.02 -3.28
CA TYR A 363 8.29 -2.54 -4.35
C TYR A 363 8.80 -1.27 -5.06
N ASP A 364 9.79 -0.56 -4.50
CA ASP A 364 10.39 0.61 -5.14
C ASP A 364 11.21 0.24 -6.38
N SER A 365 11.70 -0.99 -6.47
CA SER A 365 12.56 -1.46 -7.55
C SER A 365 11.99 -2.58 -8.42
N VAL A 366 10.99 -3.33 -7.94
CA VAL A 366 10.51 -4.56 -8.61
C VAL A 366 9.97 -4.33 -10.03
N PHE A 367 9.50 -3.11 -10.32
CA PHE A 367 8.99 -2.78 -11.65
C PHE A 367 10.07 -2.62 -12.72
N LEU A 368 11.32 -2.38 -12.32
CA LEU A 368 12.42 -2.16 -13.26
C LEU A 368 12.73 -3.40 -14.11
N GLY A 369 12.51 -4.59 -13.57
CA GLY A 369 12.64 -5.85 -14.30
C GLY A 369 11.47 -6.16 -15.25
N GLY A 370 10.36 -5.44 -15.12
CA GLY A 370 9.23 -5.49 -16.04
C GLY A 370 9.28 -4.41 -17.13
N ASN A 371 10.26 -3.51 -17.10
CA ASN A 371 10.45 -2.53 -18.15
C ASN A 371 10.95 -3.19 -19.45
N PRO A 372 10.56 -2.68 -20.64
CA PRO A 372 11.23 -3.05 -21.88
C PRO A 372 12.76 -2.82 -21.78
N PRO A 373 13.59 -3.71 -22.34
CA PRO A 373 13.25 -4.88 -23.15
C PRO A 373 12.94 -6.17 -22.38
N PHE A 374 12.97 -6.17 -21.02
CA PHE A 374 12.85 -7.41 -20.21
C PHE A 374 11.43 -7.98 -20.16
N GLN A 375 10.41 -7.22 -20.52
CA GLN A 375 9.06 -7.69 -20.78
C GLN A 375 8.56 -7.10 -22.10
N PRO A 376 8.60 -7.87 -23.22
CA PRO A 376 8.15 -7.37 -24.50
C PRO A 376 6.62 -7.23 -24.51
N MET A 377 6.16 -6.29 -25.31
CA MET A 377 4.75 -5.96 -25.49
C MET A 377 4.44 -5.84 -26.99
N ALA A 378 3.30 -6.32 -27.43
CA ALA A 378 2.83 -6.17 -28.78
C ALA A 378 1.36 -5.77 -28.82
N SER A 379 0.99 -4.99 -29.80
CA SER A 379 -0.39 -4.57 -30.07
C SER A 379 -0.68 -4.61 -31.56
N VAL A 380 -1.91 -4.96 -31.88
CA VAL A 380 -2.44 -5.08 -33.25
C VAL A 380 -3.77 -4.34 -33.30
N ALA A 381 -3.92 -3.48 -34.32
CA ALA A 381 -5.13 -2.66 -34.45
C ALA A 381 -6.06 -3.22 -35.55
N ASN A 382 -7.37 -3.11 -35.33
CA ASN A 382 -8.41 -3.26 -36.30
C ASN A 382 -8.42 -4.58 -37.10
N GLY A 383 -8.23 -5.70 -36.41
CA GLY A 383 -8.21 -7.03 -37.02
C GLY A 383 -9.47 -7.85 -36.80
N ILE A 384 -9.33 -9.14 -37.12
CA ILE A 384 -10.35 -10.18 -36.93
C ILE A 384 -9.84 -11.17 -35.89
N ALA A 385 -10.71 -11.56 -34.94
CA ALA A 385 -10.36 -12.38 -33.79
C ALA A 385 -9.80 -13.77 -34.18
N ASP A 386 -10.19 -14.34 -35.31
CA ASP A 386 -9.70 -15.62 -35.76
C ASP A 386 -8.23 -15.59 -36.24
N ASN A 387 -7.72 -14.40 -36.57
CA ASN A 387 -6.33 -14.21 -36.98
C ASN A 387 -5.81 -12.84 -36.57
N PRO A 388 -5.62 -12.58 -35.26
CA PRO A 388 -5.17 -11.27 -34.80
C PRO A 388 -3.79 -10.89 -35.33
N GLY A 389 -2.90 -11.85 -35.52
CA GLY A 389 -1.57 -11.63 -36.09
C GLY A 389 -1.54 -11.21 -37.56
N GLY A 390 -2.65 -11.38 -38.29
CA GLY A 390 -2.81 -10.94 -39.71
C GLY A 390 -3.19 -9.47 -39.85
N ALA A 391 -3.49 -8.76 -38.76
CA ALA A 391 -3.76 -7.33 -38.78
C ALA A 391 -2.47 -6.49 -38.65
N THR A 392 -2.61 -5.17 -38.75
CA THR A 392 -1.46 -4.25 -38.72
C THR A 392 -0.86 -4.17 -37.33
N ARG A 393 0.39 -4.58 -37.18
CA ARG A 393 1.16 -4.36 -35.93
C ARG A 393 1.45 -2.88 -35.77
N VAL A 394 1.19 -2.39 -34.56
CA VAL A 394 1.36 -0.98 -34.22
C VAL A 394 2.63 -0.83 -33.37
N ALA A 395 3.55 0.01 -33.82
CA ALA A 395 4.64 0.47 -33.00
C ALA A 395 4.14 1.66 -32.16
N PHE A 396 4.08 1.50 -30.85
CA PHE A 396 3.50 2.47 -29.91
C PHE A 396 4.53 2.97 -28.91
N PRO A 397 4.32 4.16 -28.29
CA PRO A 397 5.13 4.68 -27.18
C PRO A 397 5.03 3.76 -25.96
N GLN A 398 6.18 3.46 -25.38
CA GLN A 398 6.27 2.49 -24.30
C GLN A 398 5.94 3.10 -22.95
N PHE A 399 5.20 2.37 -22.10
CA PHE A 399 5.16 2.64 -20.67
C PHE A 399 6.50 2.27 -20.05
N PHE A 400 7.02 3.12 -19.17
CA PHE A 400 8.33 2.91 -18.57
C PHE A 400 8.38 3.45 -17.15
N MET A 401 8.60 2.60 -16.17
CA MET A 401 8.80 3.05 -14.78
C MET A 401 10.27 3.32 -14.51
N THR A 402 10.53 4.33 -13.68
CA THR A 402 11.90 4.65 -13.29
C THR A 402 11.97 5.05 -11.81
N ILE A 403 13.19 5.23 -11.32
CA ILE A 403 13.49 5.68 -9.95
C ILE A 403 14.38 6.92 -10.01
N ASP A 404 14.22 7.79 -9.02
CA ASP A 404 15.09 8.98 -8.90
C ASP A 404 16.56 8.54 -8.76
N PRO A 405 17.46 9.00 -9.64
CA PRO A 405 18.88 8.71 -9.49
C PRO A 405 19.51 9.35 -8.24
N VAL A 406 18.86 10.34 -7.63
CA VAL A 406 19.29 10.98 -6.38
C VAL A 406 18.55 10.35 -5.20
N LEU A 407 19.20 9.38 -4.58
CA LEU A 407 18.63 8.66 -3.46
C LEU A 407 18.66 9.50 -2.18
N LYS A 408 17.50 9.65 -1.53
CA LYS A 408 17.39 10.24 -0.19
C LYS A 408 16.68 9.26 0.73
N LEU A 409 17.31 8.92 1.87
CA LEU A 409 16.71 7.98 2.82
C LEU A 409 15.48 8.59 3.50
N PRO A 410 14.36 7.87 3.57
CA PRO A 410 13.19 8.28 4.33
C PRO A 410 13.54 8.42 5.81
N LYS A 411 13.23 9.57 6.40
CA LYS A 411 13.50 9.91 7.80
C LYS A 411 12.21 10.31 8.51
N ALA A 412 12.07 9.87 9.75
CA ALA A 412 10.99 10.29 10.62
C ALA A 412 11.56 10.80 11.94
N TYR A 413 11.02 11.90 12.44
CA TYR A 413 11.29 12.43 13.75
C TYR A 413 10.00 12.40 14.56
N ASN A 414 10.06 11.79 15.73
CA ASN A 414 8.93 11.70 16.64
C ASN A 414 9.27 12.37 17.95
N TRP A 415 8.31 13.09 18.52
CA TRP A 415 8.43 13.69 19.85
C TRP A 415 7.12 13.59 20.61
N ASN A 416 7.26 13.57 21.92
CA ASN A 416 6.11 13.57 22.81
C ASN A 416 6.42 14.24 24.15
N VAL A 417 5.38 14.81 24.76
CA VAL A 417 5.38 15.26 26.14
C VAL A 417 4.09 14.79 26.77
N THR A 418 4.19 14.07 27.89
CA THR A 418 3.05 13.44 28.53
C THR A 418 3.08 13.72 30.04
N TYR A 419 1.98 14.25 30.58
CA TYR A 419 1.75 14.39 32.01
C TYR A 419 0.73 13.38 32.48
N GLN A 420 1.11 12.58 33.46
CA GLN A 420 0.25 11.57 34.09
C GLN A 420 0.06 11.89 35.58
N ARG A 421 -1.19 11.79 36.05
CA ARG A 421 -1.52 11.98 37.47
C ARG A 421 -2.56 10.99 37.93
N GLN A 422 -2.28 10.37 39.09
CA GLN A 422 -3.28 9.62 39.83
C GLN A 422 -4.14 10.61 40.63
N ILE A 423 -5.44 10.63 40.35
CA ILE A 423 -6.46 11.38 41.07
C ILE A 423 -7.23 10.41 42.01
N GLY A 424 -8.11 10.79 42.84
CA GLY A 424 -8.87 9.88 43.69
C GLY A 424 -9.60 8.74 42.95
N PHE A 425 -10.26 7.84 43.65
CA PHE A 425 -11.10 6.77 43.10
C PHE A 425 -10.39 5.78 42.17
N GLU A 426 -9.14 5.44 42.44
CA GLU A 426 -8.32 4.52 41.61
C GLU A 426 -8.17 4.98 40.16
N THR A 427 -8.32 6.28 39.89
CA THR A 427 -8.33 6.85 38.57
C THR A 427 -6.99 7.52 38.27
N THR A 428 -6.48 7.25 37.06
CA THR A 428 -5.31 7.90 36.46
C THR A 428 -5.75 8.73 35.26
N VAL A 429 -5.29 9.97 35.23
CA VAL A 429 -5.48 10.87 34.06
C VAL A 429 -4.13 11.10 33.40
N GLU A 430 -4.09 10.99 32.10
CA GLU A 430 -2.92 11.28 31.29
C GLU A 430 -3.29 12.27 30.17
N VAL A 431 -2.48 13.32 30.02
CA VAL A 431 -2.58 14.28 28.93
C VAL A 431 -1.25 14.30 28.22
N GLY A 432 -1.28 14.06 26.92
CA GLY A 432 -0.08 13.98 26.09
C GLY A 432 -0.19 14.80 24.81
N TYR A 433 0.91 15.41 24.41
CA TYR A 433 1.09 15.93 23.07
C TYR A 433 2.09 15.04 22.32
N VAL A 434 1.72 14.62 21.11
CA VAL A 434 2.54 13.76 20.24
C VAL A 434 2.69 14.45 18.89
N GLY A 435 3.90 14.51 18.41
CA GLY A 435 4.21 15.03 17.08
C GLY A 435 5.10 14.08 16.29
N ALA A 436 4.95 14.09 14.97
CA ALA A 436 5.81 13.38 14.05
C ALA A 436 6.04 14.21 12.78
N SER A 437 7.24 14.12 12.22
CA SER A 437 7.58 14.71 10.92
C SER A 437 8.31 13.67 10.08
N GLY A 438 7.78 13.42 8.88
CA GLY A 438 8.41 12.58 7.86
C GLY A 438 9.05 13.42 6.76
N ASN A 439 10.25 13.03 6.35
CA ASN A 439 10.97 13.66 5.25
C ASN A 439 11.52 12.61 4.30
N HIS A 440 11.65 12.96 3.02
CA HIS A 440 12.09 12.07 1.97
C HIS A 440 11.21 10.80 1.86
N LEU A 441 9.89 10.98 2.01
CA LEU A 441 8.93 9.90 1.83
C LEU A 441 8.74 9.61 0.35
N ALA A 442 8.39 8.36 0.04
CA ALA A 442 8.15 7.92 -1.32
C ALA A 442 6.88 8.54 -1.92
N ARG A 443 6.94 8.93 -3.19
CA ARG A 443 5.81 9.35 -4.03
C ARG A 443 6.15 9.17 -5.49
N GLU A 444 5.18 9.26 -6.39
CA GLU A 444 5.42 9.18 -7.83
C GLU A 444 5.28 10.54 -8.52
N ARG A 445 6.11 10.75 -9.55
CA ARG A 445 6.06 11.89 -10.49
C ARG A 445 6.07 11.35 -11.92
N ASP A 446 5.17 11.79 -12.80
CA ASP A 446 5.24 11.46 -14.22
C ASP A 446 6.21 12.41 -14.93
N LEU A 447 7.40 11.93 -15.27
CA LEU A 447 8.40 12.72 -16.01
C LEU A 447 7.92 13.12 -17.42
N ASN A 448 6.94 12.39 -17.95
CA ASN A 448 6.44 12.62 -19.31
C ASN A 448 5.06 13.27 -19.35
N GLN A 449 4.62 13.89 -18.24
CA GLN A 449 3.42 14.69 -18.19
C GLN A 449 3.56 15.91 -19.08
N LEU A 450 2.47 16.32 -19.73
CA LEU A 450 2.42 17.58 -20.47
C LEU A 450 2.38 18.77 -19.50
N PRO A 451 2.98 19.92 -19.87
CA PRO A 451 2.71 21.18 -19.18
C PRO A 451 1.23 21.54 -19.19
N LEU A 452 0.78 22.27 -18.18
CA LEU A 452 -0.60 22.71 -18.04
C LEU A 452 -1.10 23.42 -19.32
N GLY A 453 -2.34 23.09 -19.71
CA GLY A 453 -3.03 23.70 -20.85
C GLY A 453 -2.57 23.22 -22.22
N THR A 454 -1.61 22.25 -22.30
CA THR A 454 -1.04 21.84 -23.58
C THR A 454 -2.07 21.26 -24.55
N THR A 455 -3.01 20.40 -24.09
CA THR A 455 -4.02 19.79 -24.96
C THR A 455 -5.11 20.79 -25.40
N PHE A 456 -5.22 21.91 -24.72
CA PHE A 456 -6.20 22.94 -25.02
C PHE A 456 -5.73 23.98 -26.03
N ARG A 457 -4.46 23.97 -26.40
CA ARG A 457 -3.92 24.90 -27.38
C ARG A 457 -4.45 24.58 -28.77
N PRO A 458 -4.90 25.60 -29.55
CA PRO A 458 -5.45 25.37 -30.90
C PRO A 458 -4.54 24.58 -31.83
N GLU A 459 -3.22 24.86 -31.76
CA GLU A 459 -2.21 24.16 -32.56
C GLU A 459 -2.10 22.66 -32.23
N ASN A 460 -2.57 22.24 -31.07
CA ASN A 460 -2.57 20.84 -30.64
C ASN A 460 -3.90 20.11 -30.87
N ALA A 461 -4.87 20.80 -31.45
CA ALA A 461 -6.17 20.17 -31.76
C ALA A 461 -6.00 18.94 -32.66
N GLY A 462 -6.64 17.83 -32.28
CA GLY A 462 -6.56 16.55 -32.99
C GLY A 462 -5.22 15.82 -32.86
N ALA A 463 -4.26 16.36 -32.09
CA ALA A 463 -3.01 15.64 -31.84
C ALA A 463 -3.17 14.58 -30.74
N ASN A 464 -2.59 13.41 -30.94
CA ASN A 464 -2.49 12.39 -29.91
C ASN A 464 -1.62 12.89 -28.75
N VAL A 465 -2.00 12.60 -27.52
CA VAL A 465 -1.28 13.00 -26.32
C VAL A 465 0.19 12.55 -26.35
N ASN A 466 0.47 11.35 -26.80
CA ASN A 466 1.83 10.83 -26.88
C ASN A 466 2.71 11.61 -27.88
N PHE A 467 2.11 12.14 -28.96
CA PHE A 467 2.81 13.04 -29.89
C PHE A 467 3.25 14.35 -29.22
N LEU A 468 2.50 14.84 -28.24
CA LEU A 468 2.78 16.09 -27.54
C LEU A 468 3.81 15.92 -26.41
N ARG A 469 3.99 14.71 -25.85
CA ARG A 469 4.83 14.44 -24.68
C ARG A 469 6.29 14.86 -24.87
N PRO A 470 6.97 15.32 -23.80
CA PRO A 470 8.38 15.74 -23.85
C PRO A 470 9.34 14.64 -24.34
N TYR A 471 9.26 13.46 -23.74
CA TYR A 471 10.12 12.31 -24.09
C TYR A 471 9.42 11.43 -25.13
N LYS A 472 9.77 11.66 -26.39
CA LYS A 472 9.18 10.93 -27.52
C LYS A 472 9.57 9.44 -27.47
N GLY A 473 8.64 8.56 -27.83
CA GLY A 473 8.81 7.10 -27.74
C GLY A 473 8.30 6.49 -26.44
N PHE A 474 7.93 7.33 -25.49
CA PHE A 474 7.34 6.90 -24.21
C PHE A 474 5.92 7.46 -24.03
N ALA A 475 5.07 6.68 -23.38
CA ALA A 475 3.78 7.13 -22.87
C ALA A 475 3.99 7.79 -21.49
N PHE A 476 3.62 7.12 -20.41
CA PHE A 476 3.93 7.57 -19.05
C PHE A 476 5.35 7.14 -18.67
N ILE A 477 6.03 8.00 -17.89
CA ILE A 477 7.30 7.67 -17.21
C ILE A 477 7.15 7.98 -15.72
N PRO A 478 6.37 7.19 -14.95
CA PRO A 478 6.30 7.37 -13.50
C PRO A 478 7.68 7.13 -12.90
N MET A 479 8.18 8.16 -12.23
CA MET A 479 9.41 8.09 -11.44
C MET A 479 9.05 8.01 -9.96
N LEU A 480 9.50 6.96 -9.30
CA LEU A 480 9.49 6.92 -7.84
C LEU A 480 10.58 7.84 -7.31
N GLU A 481 10.19 8.82 -6.51
CA GLU A 481 11.11 9.76 -5.86
C GLU A 481 10.89 9.78 -4.35
N HIS A 482 11.97 10.03 -3.60
CA HIS A 482 11.93 10.22 -2.17
C HIS A 482 12.01 11.72 -1.84
N ALA A 483 10.92 12.43 -2.10
CA ALA A 483 10.78 13.88 -1.93
C ALA A 483 9.53 14.28 -1.14
N GLY A 484 8.73 13.31 -0.73
CA GLY A 484 7.53 13.52 0.07
C GLY A 484 7.84 13.99 1.48
N ARG A 485 6.89 14.70 2.09
CA ARG A 485 6.92 15.17 3.49
C ARG A 485 5.61 14.82 4.16
N SER A 486 5.64 14.65 5.48
CA SER A 486 4.45 14.51 6.30
C SER A 486 4.64 15.19 7.66
N GLU A 487 3.53 15.60 8.26
CA GLU A 487 3.47 16.13 9.62
C GLU A 487 2.23 15.60 10.33
N TYR A 488 2.43 15.19 11.58
CA TYR A 488 1.37 14.79 12.48
C TYR A 488 1.49 15.54 13.80
N ASN A 489 0.37 16.03 14.30
CA ASN A 489 0.25 16.66 15.61
C ASN A 489 -1.01 16.16 16.31
N GLY A 490 -0.90 15.68 17.53
CA GLY A 490 -2.02 15.12 18.27
C GLY A 490 -1.97 15.47 19.77
N LEU A 491 -3.10 15.95 20.31
CA LEU A 491 -3.37 16.03 21.72
C LEU A 491 -4.13 14.78 22.15
N GLN A 492 -3.65 14.09 23.14
CA GLN A 492 -4.21 12.85 23.66
C GLN A 492 -4.64 13.03 25.12
N LEU A 493 -5.84 12.57 25.46
CA LEU A 493 -6.36 12.50 26.82
C LEU A 493 -6.74 11.07 27.10
N GLU A 494 -6.24 10.52 28.20
CA GLU A 494 -6.59 9.20 28.69
C GLU A 494 -7.01 9.26 30.15
N VAL A 495 -8.13 8.62 30.46
CA VAL A 495 -8.66 8.51 31.85
C VAL A 495 -8.99 7.05 32.12
N ASN A 496 -8.27 6.42 33.03
CA ASN A 496 -8.43 5.02 33.35
C ASN A 496 -8.68 4.81 34.84
N ARG A 497 -9.75 4.09 35.14
CA ARG A 497 -10.03 3.62 36.52
C ARG A 497 -9.75 2.13 36.58
N ARG A 498 -8.91 1.72 37.54
CA ARG A 498 -8.70 0.30 37.87
C ARG A 498 -9.97 -0.34 38.38
N PHE A 499 -10.17 -1.62 38.05
CA PHE A 499 -11.31 -2.36 38.57
C PHE A 499 -11.26 -2.44 40.12
N LYS A 500 -12.21 -1.78 40.76
CA LYS A 500 -12.36 -1.80 42.23
C LYS A 500 -13.80 -1.52 42.57
N GLY A 501 -14.36 -2.28 43.57
CA GLY A 501 -15.74 -2.14 43.97
C GLY A 501 -16.75 -2.51 42.85
N GLY A 502 -16.36 -3.41 41.96
CA GLY A 502 -17.22 -3.88 40.86
C GLY A 502 -17.29 -2.97 39.65
N PHE A 503 -16.42 -1.95 39.54
CA PHE A 503 -16.48 -1.02 38.41
C PHE A 503 -15.10 -0.59 37.92
N SER A 504 -14.91 -0.63 36.61
CA SER A 504 -13.78 -0.02 35.89
C SER A 504 -14.27 0.73 34.66
N TYR A 505 -13.54 1.75 34.27
CA TYR A 505 -13.77 2.45 32.97
C TYR A 505 -12.48 2.98 32.40
N GLY A 506 -12.49 3.13 31.07
CA GLY A 506 -11.47 3.82 30.30
C GLY A 506 -12.13 4.82 29.36
N PHE A 507 -11.50 5.97 29.21
CA PHE A 507 -11.81 6.98 28.22
C PHE A 507 -10.51 7.41 27.54
N ALA A 508 -10.44 7.29 26.22
CA ALA A 508 -9.33 7.78 25.41
C ALA A 508 -9.86 8.74 24.36
N TYR A 509 -9.25 9.91 24.26
CA TYR A 509 -9.59 10.92 23.27
C TYR A 509 -8.35 11.45 22.57
N THR A 510 -8.38 11.51 21.25
CA THR A 510 -7.33 12.10 20.43
C THR A 510 -7.92 13.20 19.55
N LEU A 511 -7.34 14.39 19.67
CA LEU A 511 -7.53 15.48 18.72
C LEU A 511 -6.26 15.61 17.89
N SER A 512 -6.32 15.30 16.61
CA SER A 512 -5.11 15.27 15.78
C SER A 512 -5.28 15.88 14.39
N LYS A 513 -4.16 16.11 13.74
CA LYS A 513 -4.09 16.52 12.33
C LYS A 513 -2.89 15.85 11.68
N SER A 514 -3.14 15.18 10.56
CA SER A 514 -2.12 14.60 9.68
C SER A 514 -2.13 15.30 8.33
N MET A 515 -0.95 15.70 7.87
CA MET A 515 -0.73 16.39 6.60
C MET A 515 0.39 15.69 5.84
N ASP A 516 0.28 15.58 4.51
CA ASP A 516 1.34 15.02 3.68
C ASP A 516 1.31 15.54 2.22
N HIS A 517 2.35 15.16 1.45
CA HIS A 517 2.38 15.30 -0.01
C HIS A 517 1.79 14.10 -0.73
N ALA A 518 1.84 12.93 -0.11
CA ALA A 518 1.37 11.67 -0.61
C ALA A 518 1.05 10.76 0.57
N SER A 519 -0.16 10.24 0.66
CA SER A 519 -0.59 9.37 1.76
C SER A 519 -0.16 7.92 1.55
N GLY A 520 0.12 7.56 0.31
CA GLY A 520 0.67 6.27 -0.10
C GLY A 520 2.00 6.41 -0.85
N PRO A 521 2.85 5.38 -0.83
CA PRO A 521 4.20 5.45 -1.41
C PRO A 521 4.20 5.54 -2.95
N ARG A 522 3.05 5.33 -3.59
CA ARG A 522 2.86 5.38 -5.03
C ARG A 522 1.82 6.39 -5.46
N ASP A 523 1.40 7.27 -4.53
CA ASP A 523 0.52 8.39 -4.89
C ASP A 523 1.27 9.30 -5.83
N ARG A 524 0.65 9.54 -7.00
CA ARG A 524 1.23 10.35 -8.06
C ARG A 524 0.85 11.81 -7.90
N LEU A 525 1.84 12.68 -8.13
CA LEU A 525 1.59 14.11 -8.22
C LEU A 525 0.61 14.42 -9.36
N TYR A 526 -0.36 15.28 -9.09
CA TYR A 526 -1.29 15.76 -10.13
C TYR A 526 -0.60 16.67 -11.13
N ASP A 527 0.32 17.49 -10.64
CA ASP A 527 1.17 18.35 -11.44
C ASP A 527 2.63 17.98 -11.21
N SER A 528 3.24 17.35 -12.20
CA SER A 528 4.62 16.89 -12.14
C SER A 528 5.65 18.03 -12.14
N TYR A 529 5.21 19.26 -12.43
CA TYR A 529 6.08 20.43 -12.47
C TYR A 529 6.02 21.28 -11.19
N ASN A 530 5.06 21.01 -10.29
CA ASN A 530 4.83 21.83 -9.11
C ASN A 530 4.41 21.00 -7.89
N ASP A 531 5.27 20.99 -6.88
CA ASP A 531 5.05 20.25 -5.62
C ASP A 531 4.20 21.01 -4.60
N PHE A 532 4.05 22.33 -4.77
CA PHE A 532 3.41 23.17 -3.76
C PHE A 532 1.93 22.86 -3.55
N ASN A 533 1.25 22.49 -4.62
CA ASN A 533 -0.20 22.28 -4.61
C ASN A 533 -0.65 20.91 -4.09
N VAL A 534 0.26 20.04 -3.71
CA VAL A 534 -0.07 18.69 -3.22
C VAL A 534 0.00 18.55 -1.70
N TRP A 535 0.45 19.57 -0.97
CA TRP A 535 0.42 19.56 0.48
C TRP A 535 -1.01 19.69 1.00
N GLY A 536 -1.51 18.63 1.64
CA GLY A 536 -2.88 18.56 2.10
C GLY A 536 -3.07 17.65 3.29
N LYS A 537 -4.33 17.45 3.72
CA LYS A 537 -4.67 16.46 4.73
C LYS A 537 -4.36 15.06 4.19
N SER A 538 -3.73 14.24 5.02
CA SER A 538 -3.54 12.82 4.72
C SER A 538 -4.87 12.13 4.46
N SER A 539 -4.94 11.19 3.52
CA SER A 539 -6.18 10.47 3.21
C SER A 539 -6.78 9.69 4.40
N PHE A 540 -5.95 9.43 5.40
CA PHE A 540 -6.29 8.76 6.65
C PHE A 540 -6.41 9.72 7.85
N ASP A 541 -6.34 11.04 7.65
CA ASP A 541 -6.50 12.01 8.75
C ASP A 541 -7.85 11.81 9.44
N THR A 542 -7.80 11.67 10.75
CA THR A 542 -8.99 11.53 11.59
C THR A 542 -8.90 12.54 12.73
N ARG A 543 -9.63 13.64 12.58
CA ARG A 543 -9.50 14.81 13.46
C ARG A 543 -9.83 14.50 14.91
N HIS A 544 -10.87 13.72 15.15
CA HIS A 544 -11.36 13.35 16.48
C HIS A 544 -11.54 11.84 16.55
N VAL A 545 -10.94 11.23 17.56
CA VAL A 545 -11.18 9.83 17.92
C VAL A 545 -11.47 9.77 19.41
N ALA A 546 -12.59 9.21 19.81
CA ALA A 546 -12.94 8.97 21.20
C ALA A 546 -13.32 7.49 21.38
N VAL A 547 -12.75 6.86 22.40
CA VAL A 547 -13.10 5.49 22.80
C VAL A 547 -13.46 5.48 24.27
N ILE A 548 -14.59 4.88 24.59
CA ILE A 548 -15.08 4.69 25.95
C ILE A 548 -15.23 3.19 26.17
N ASN A 549 -14.74 2.68 27.28
CA ASN A 549 -14.99 1.31 27.69
C ASN A 549 -15.33 1.25 29.18
N PHE A 550 -16.10 0.26 29.58
CA PHE A 550 -16.42 0.03 31.00
C PHE A 550 -16.73 -1.44 31.27
N ILE A 551 -16.53 -1.83 32.52
CA ILE A 551 -16.98 -3.09 33.09
C ILE A 551 -17.68 -2.76 34.42
N TRP A 552 -18.90 -3.23 34.58
CA TRP A 552 -19.71 -2.99 35.77
C TRP A 552 -20.36 -4.27 36.27
N ASP A 553 -19.89 -4.73 37.42
CA ASP A 553 -20.54 -5.80 38.20
C ASP A 553 -21.70 -5.19 38.96
N MET A 554 -22.90 -5.42 38.52
CA MET A 554 -24.09 -4.86 39.13
C MET A 554 -24.20 -5.29 40.59
N PRO A 555 -24.28 -4.36 41.55
CA PRO A 555 -24.32 -4.69 42.97
C PRO A 555 -25.71 -5.15 43.42
N PHE A 556 -26.72 -5.07 42.54
CA PHE A 556 -28.11 -5.32 42.88
C PHE A 556 -28.37 -6.77 43.25
N PHE A 557 -29.30 -6.98 44.19
CA PHE A 557 -29.79 -8.29 44.63
C PHE A 557 -28.75 -9.24 45.25
N ARG A 558 -27.53 -8.77 45.58
CA ARG A 558 -26.48 -9.65 46.15
C ARG A 558 -26.83 -10.19 47.52
N SER A 559 -27.57 -9.40 48.33
CA SER A 559 -28.06 -9.74 49.66
C SER A 559 -29.49 -10.27 49.70
N SER A 560 -30.12 -10.50 48.56
CA SER A 560 -31.49 -11.01 48.44
C SER A 560 -31.59 -12.51 48.79
N LYS A 561 -32.84 -13.02 48.92
CA LYS A 561 -33.11 -14.46 49.07
C LYS A 561 -32.42 -15.29 48.01
N PRO A 562 -32.03 -16.55 48.27
CA PRO A 562 -31.21 -17.35 47.39
C PRO A 562 -31.70 -17.40 45.91
N LEU A 563 -32.99 -17.61 45.68
CA LEU A 563 -33.54 -17.66 44.33
C LEU A 563 -33.48 -16.31 43.61
N THR A 564 -33.84 -15.23 44.33
CA THR A 564 -33.75 -13.87 43.76
C THR A 564 -32.31 -13.50 43.44
N ARG A 565 -31.38 -13.81 44.33
CA ARG A 565 -29.95 -13.62 44.10
C ARG A 565 -29.44 -14.45 42.92
N ALA A 566 -29.89 -15.72 42.83
CA ALA A 566 -29.48 -16.60 41.72
C ALA A 566 -29.97 -16.11 40.37
N ILE A 567 -31.15 -15.51 40.28
CA ILE A 567 -31.74 -15.03 39.00
C ILE A 567 -31.39 -13.58 38.71
N LEU A 568 -31.54 -12.67 39.65
CA LEU A 568 -31.40 -11.21 39.44
C LEU A 568 -30.07 -10.64 39.91
N GLY A 569 -29.33 -11.33 40.80
CA GLY A 569 -28.02 -10.88 41.28
C GLY A 569 -26.86 -11.35 40.39
N GLY A 570 -25.69 -10.71 40.52
CA GLY A 570 -24.43 -11.14 39.90
C GLY A 570 -24.36 -10.95 38.38
N TRP A 571 -25.11 -10.05 37.82
CA TRP A 571 -24.98 -9.64 36.44
C TRP A 571 -23.80 -8.68 36.26
N GLN A 572 -23.10 -8.79 35.13
CA GLN A 572 -22.07 -7.88 34.71
C GLN A 572 -22.46 -7.29 33.34
N VAL A 573 -22.36 -5.98 33.26
CA VAL A 573 -22.47 -5.26 31.96
C VAL A 573 -21.12 -4.71 31.61
N ASN A 574 -20.73 -4.86 30.34
CA ASN A 574 -19.58 -4.18 29.80
C ASN A 574 -19.90 -3.57 28.43
N GLY A 575 -19.10 -2.62 28.02
CA GLY A 575 -19.30 -1.95 26.76
C GLY A 575 -18.02 -1.31 26.24
N VAL A 576 -17.97 -1.18 24.92
CA VAL A 576 -16.96 -0.39 24.21
C VAL A 576 -17.67 0.45 23.16
N THR A 577 -17.43 1.74 23.22
CA THR A 577 -18.00 2.70 22.26
C THR A 577 -16.86 3.49 21.61
N GLN A 578 -16.91 3.61 20.29
CA GLN A 578 -15.97 4.41 19.51
C GLN A 578 -16.70 5.47 18.71
N PHE A 579 -16.15 6.68 18.72
CA PHE A 579 -16.54 7.77 17.86
C PHE A 579 -15.31 8.25 17.10
N GLN A 580 -15.46 8.50 15.81
CA GLN A 580 -14.38 9.13 15.04
C GLN A 580 -14.96 10.05 13.95
N SER A 581 -14.25 11.13 13.65
CA SER A 581 -14.55 11.98 12.52
C SER A 581 -14.24 11.25 11.21
N GLY A 582 -14.93 11.60 10.15
CA GLY A 582 -14.70 11.04 8.83
C GLY A 582 -13.32 11.41 8.27
N THR A 583 -12.75 10.50 7.48
CA THR A 583 -11.48 10.72 6.75
C THR A 583 -11.67 11.69 5.59
N PRO A 584 -10.61 12.42 5.18
CA PRO A 584 -10.67 13.29 4.02
C PRO A 584 -10.92 12.53 2.71
N PHE A 585 -11.58 13.19 1.77
CA PHE A 585 -11.65 12.76 0.37
C PHE A 585 -11.57 13.97 -0.56
N THR A 586 -11.14 13.73 -1.80
CA THR A 586 -11.02 14.77 -2.83
C THR A 586 -12.07 14.53 -3.91
N VAL A 587 -12.74 15.58 -4.36
CA VAL A 587 -13.64 15.54 -5.50
C VAL A 587 -12.84 15.70 -6.77
N GLY A 588 -13.10 14.87 -7.77
CA GLY A 588 -12.41 14.91 -9.05
C GLY A 588 -13.04 14.00 -10.09
N VAL A 589 -12.50 14.04 -11.28
CA VAL A 589 -12.97 13.25 -12.43
C VAL A 589 -11.80 12.64 -13.19
N ALA A 590 -12.08 11.56 -13.92
CA ALA A 590 -11.13 10.91 -14.80
C ALA A 590 -11.18 11.53 -16.22
N GLU A 591 -10.87 12.83 -16.31
CA GLU A 591 -10.79 13.59 -17.55
C GLU A 591 -9.58 14.51 -17.55
N ASP A 592 -9.12 14.90 -18.73
CA ASP A 592 -8.01 15.88 -18.86
C ASP A 592 -8.51 17.31 -18.69
N LEU A 593 -8.86 17.68 -17.45
CA LEU A 593 -9.39 18.99 -17.12
C LEU A 593 -8.34 20.12 -17.17
N TYR A 594 -7.06 19.78 -17.17
CA TYR A 594 -5.97 20.75 -17.09
C TYR A 594 -5.07 20.79 -18.32
N GLY A 595 -5.44 20.02 -19.34
CA GLY A 595 -4.65 19.96 -20.57
C GLY A 595 -3.27 19.35 -20.39
N ILE A 596 -3.14 18.39 -19.45
CA ILE A 596 -1.89 17.72 -19.10
C ILE A 596 -1.73 16.36 -19.78
N GLY A 597 -2.70 15.97 -20.59
CA GLY A 597 -2.68 14.69 -21.30
C GLY A 597 -2.91 13.48 -20.38
N SER A 598 -3.55 13.67 -19.23
CA SER A 598 -3.89 12.61 -18.30
C SER A 598 -5.40 12.41 -18.23
N THR A 599 -5.84 11.15 -18.32
CA THR A 599 -7.22 10.73 -18.07
C THR A 599 -7.38 10.11 -16.67
N ASN A 600 -6.32 10.14 -15.85
CA ASN A 600 -6.40 9.72 -14.47
C ASN A 600 -7.23 10.71 -13.66
N PHE A 601 -7.65 10.29 -12.46
CA PHE A 601 -8.37 11.15 -11.54
C PHE A 601 -7.66 12.51 -11.36
N VAL A 602 -8.38 13.59 -11.64
CA VAL A 602 -7.90 14.97 -11.52
C VAL A 602 -8.83 15.71 -10.56
N PRO A 603 -8.30 16.33 -9.48
CA PRO A 603 -9.14 17.08 -8.54
C PRO A 603 -9.81 18.29 -9.20
N TRP A 604 -10.97 18.65 -8.70
CA TRP A 604 -11.68 19.86 -9.08
C TRP A 604 -11.28 21.02 -8.18
N ASN A 605 -11.12 22.21 -8.77
CA ASN A 605 -10.95 23.43 -8.01
C ASN A 605 -12.21 23.82 -7.28
N LEU A 606 -12.06 24.40 -6.09
CA LEU A 606 -13.16 25.06 -5.38
C LEU A 606 -13.26 26.51 -5.81
N THR A 607 -14.49 27.00 -5.96
CA THR A 607 -14.76 28.43 -6.24
C THR A 607 -14.61 29.30 -5.01
N SER A 608 -14.70 28.73 -3.81
CA SER A 608 -14.57 29.43 -2.54
C SER A 608 -13.50 28.78 -1.67
N LYS A 609 -12.85 29.59 -0.83
CA LYS A 609 -11.92 29.10 0.19
C LYS A 609 -12.61 28.44 1.40
N THR A 610 -13.93 28.30 1.38
CA THR A 610 -14.69 27.70 2.46
C THR A 610 -14.40 26.22 2.51
N THR A 611 -13.80 25.79 3.60
CA THR A 611 -13.60 24.38 3.96
C THR A 611 -14.84 23.76 4.59
N ASP A 612 -15.92 24.53 4.72
CA ASP A 612 -17.17 24.06 5.25
C ASP A 612 -17.74 23.00 4.32
N ARG A 613 -18.10 21.88 4.89
CA ARG A 613 -18.81 20.83 4.19
C ARG A 613 -20.05 21.45 3.55
N PRO A 614 -20.19 21.41 2.22
CA PRO A 614 -21.36 21.96 1.59
C PRO A 614 -22.60 21.27 2.17
N LYS A 615 -23.52 22.01 2.72
CA LYS A 615 -24.82 21.48 3.16
C LYS A 615 -25.55 20.78 2.01
N GLN A 616 -25.15 21.05 0.80
CA GLN A 616 -25.70 20.60 -0.47
C GLN A 616 -25.19 19.23 -0.94
N PHE A 617 -24.27 18.57 -0.24
CA PHE A 617 -23.97 17.18 -0.54
C PHE A 617 -25.23 16.29 -0.49
N SER A 618 -26.32 16.75 0.11
CA SER A 618 -27.57 16.03 0.18
C SER A 618 -28.58 16.38 -0.93
N ASP A 619 -28.47 17.54 -1.62
CA ASP A 619 -29.64 18.07 -2.30
C ASP A 619 -29.54 18.17 -3.81
N SER A 620 -28.43 18.33 -4.45
CA SER A 620 -28.34 18.22 -5.91
C SER A 620 -26.93 18.23 -6.47
N ALA A 621 -26.74 17.46 -7.53
CA ALA A 621 -25.56 17.50 -8.41
C ALA A 621 -25.43 18.81 -9.20
N SER A 622 -26.40 19.72 -9.09
CA SER A 622 -26.48 20.93 -9.92
C SER A 622 -25.85 22.15 -9.30
N ASP A 623 -25.30 22.08 -8.10
CA ASP A 623 -24.68 23.26 -7.49
C ASP A 623 -23.24 23.44 -7.96
N SER A 624 -23.13 23.89 -9.22
CA SER A 624 -21.87 24.33 -9.85
C SER A 624 -21.19 25.49 -9.09
N ASN A 625 -21.81 26.02 -8.05
CA ASN A 625 -21.26 27.13 -7.26
C ASN A 625 -20.09 26.71 -6.35
N PHE A 626 -19.94 25.41 -6.05
CA PHE A 626 -18.86 24.92 -5.22
C PHE A 626 -17.62 24.49 -5.99
N TYR A 627 -17.79 24.07 -7.24
CA TYR A 627 -16.70 23.52 -8.04
C TYR A 627 -16.50 24.32 -9.28
N PHE A 628 -15.28 24.75 -9.45
CA PHE A 628 -14.85 25.48 -10.62
C PHE A 628 -14.36 24.51 -11.67
N ASN A 629 -14.99 24.49 -12.82
CA ASN A 629 -14.45 23.80 -13.98
C ASN A 629 -13.18 24.54 -14.43
N PRO A 630 -11.99 23.91 -14.41
CA PRO A 630 -10.75 24.60 -14.77
C PRO A 630 -10.87 25.12 -16.20
N ARG A 631 -10.46 26.38 -16.37
CA ARG A 631 -10.33 26.97 -17.70
C ARG A 631 -9.02 26.46 -18.34
N PRO A 632 -8.96 26.34 -19.66
CA PRO A 632 -7.71 26.07 -20.35
C PRO A 632 -6.61 27.04 -19.88
N GLY A 633 -5.44 26.50 -19.47
CA GLY A 633 -4.35 27.28 -18.93
C GLY A 633 -4.53 27.79 -17.48
N GLY A 634 -5.57 27.32 -16.78
CA GLY A 634 -5.79 27.64 -15.36
C GLY A 634 -4.68 27.10 -14.46
N GLN A 635 -4.48 27.78 -13.31
CA GLN A 635 -3.51 27.32 -12.31
C GLN A 635 -3.98 26.01 -11.66
N PRO A 636 -3.08 25.09 -11.35
CA PRO A 636 -3.41 23.91 -10.56
C PRO A 636 -3.90 24.33 -9.17
N TRP A 637 -4.79 23.53 -8.66
CA TRP A 637 -5.46 23.71 -7.37
C TRP A 637 -4.54 23.43 -6.18
N ALA A 638 -4.85 24.00 -5.05
CA ALA A 638 -4.42 23.48 -3.76
C ALA A 638 -5.20 22.20 -3.46
N SER A 639 -4.56 21.22 -2.85
CA SER A 639 -5.23 20.00 -2.40
C SER A 639 -6.35 20.35 -1.41
N VAL A 640 -7.60 20.32 -1.87
CA VAL A 640 -8.77 20.58 -1.04
C VAL A 640 -9.49 19.25 -0.81
N SER A 641 -9.65 18.92 0.44
CA SER A 641 -10.34 17.70 0.84
C SER A 641 -11.56 18.00 1.69
N PHE A 642 -12.65 17.27 1.43
CA PHE A 642 -13.81 17.19 2.29
C PHE A 642 -13.65 16.02 3.25
N ASN A 643 -14.41 16.02 4.33
CA ASN A 643 -14.41 14.87 5.25
C ASN A 643 -15.64 14.00 4.98
N ASN A 644 -15.44 12.70 4.96
CA ASN A 644 -16.50 11.71 5.00
C ASN A 644 -17.37 11.88 6.26
N VAL A 645 -18.49 11.20 6.33
CA VAL A 645 -19.31 11.10 7.55
C VAL A 645 -18.49 10.43 8.64
N GLY A 646 -18.66 10.88 9.86
CA GLY A 646 -18.05 10.25 11.02
C GLY A 646 -18.56 8.81 11.22
N PHE A 647 -17.77 8.04 11.92
CA PHE A 647 -18.06 6.66 12.30
C PHE A 647 -18.41 6.58 13.79
N GLN A 648 -19.40 5.79 14.18
CA GLN A 648 -19.63 5.42 15.55
C GLN A 648 -20.02 3.95 15.66
N ASN A 649 -19.51 3.32 16.72
CA ASN A 649 -19.81 1.92 17.01
C ASN A 649 -20.02 1.74 18.50
N TRP A 650 -21.08 1.05 18.88
CA TRP A 650 -21.45 0.79 20.25
C TRP A 650 -21.60 -0.71 20.44
N ASN A 651 -20.67 -1.32 21.15
CA ASN A 651 -20.75 -2.72 21.50
C ASN A 651 -21.03 -2.86 22.98
N ALA A 652 -22.01 -3.67 23.34
CA ALA A 652 -22.39 -3.94 24.73
C ALA A 652 -22.50 -5.45 24.94
N ALA A 653 -22.25 -5.87 26.16
CA ALA A 653 -22.43 -7.26 26.52
C ALA A 653 -22.97 -7.40 27.94
N LEU A 654 -23.81 -8.41 28.15
CA LEU A 654 -24.41 -8.77 29.41
C LEU A 654 -23.94 -10.20 29.76
N PHE A 655 -23.33 -10.35 30.91
CA PHE A 655 -22.80 -11.63 31.40
C PHE A 655 -23.42 -12.01 32.71
N LYS A 656 -23.60 -13.33 32.92
CA LYS A 656 -23.91 -13.90 34.17
C LYS A 656 -23.33 -15.28 34.34
N SER A 657 -22.66 -15.52 35.45
CA SER A 657 -22.16 -16.84 35.82
C SER A 657 -23.04 -17.49 36.89
N PHE A 658 -23.48 -18.70 36.64
CA PHE A 658 -24.19 -19.55 37.58
C PHE A 658 -23.21 -20.61 38.12
N ALA A 659 -22.79 -20.48 39.36
CA ALA A 659 -21.97 -21.48 40.02
C ALA A 659 -22.83 -22.73 40.27
N ILE A 660 -22.39 -23.90 39.82
CA ILE A 660 -23.03 -25.21 40.07
C ILE A 660 -22.34 -25.85 41.30
N THR A 661 -21.00 -25.83 41.29
CA THR A 661 -20.14 -26.26 42.39
C THR A 661 -18.98 -25.26 42.52
N GLU A 662 -18.07 -25.48 43.46
CA GLU A 662 -16.85 -24.66 43.61
C GLU A 662 -15.97 -24.71 42.36
N ARG A 663 -16.03 -25.76 41.53
CA ARG A 663 -15.22 -25.94 40.35
C ARG A 663 -16.00 -25.86 39.02
N GLN A 664 -17.33 -25.84 39.09
CA GLN A 664 -18.19 -25.87 37.93
C GLN A 664 -19.08 -24.65 37.83
N ALA A 665 -19.11 -24.01 36.70
CA ALA A 665 -19.97 -22.89 36.43
C ALA A 665 -20.50 -22.88 35.00
N VAL A 666 -21.72 -22.38 34.84
CA VAL A 666 -22.29 -22.04 33.51
C VAL A 666 -22.34 -20.52 33.39
N GLN A 667 -21.71 -19.97 32.38
CA GLN A 667 -21.76 -18.55 32.06
C GLN A 667 -22.68 -18.31 30.86
N PHE A 668 -23.72 -17.53 31.08
CA PHE A 668 -24.53 -16.95 30.01
C PHE A 668 -23.89 -15.65 29.53
N ARG A 669 -23.87 -15.45 28.19
CA ARG A 669 -23.40 -14.23 27.52
C ARG A 669 -24.41 -13.80 26.47
N ALA A 670 -24.75 -12.51 26.48
CA ALA A 670 -25.46 -11.86 25.40
C ALA A 670 -24.58 -10.69 24.92
N GLU A 671 -24.10 -10.75 23.70
CA GLU A 671 -23.20 -9.77 23.09
C GLU A 671 -23.91 -9.06 21.95
N PHE A 672 -23.87 -7.74 21.95
CA PHE A 672 -24.54 -6.88 21.00
C PHE A 672 -23.50 -6.03 20.31
N PHE A 673 -23.26 -6.30 19.05
CA PHE A 673 -22.41 -5.49 18.18
C PHE A 673 -23.28 -4.46 17.46
N ASN A 674 -22.87 -3.20 17.51
CA ASN A 674 -23.71 -2.05 17.12
C ASN A 674 -25.06 -2.08 17.82
N PHE A 675 -25.04 -2.05 19.17
CA PHE A 675 -26.23 -2.13 20.03
C PHE A 675 -27.40 -1.21 19.60
N PRO A 676 -27.20 0.10 19.26
CA PRO A 676 -28.27 0.98 18.84
C PRO A 676 -28.74 0.73 17.40
N ASN A 677 -28.11 -0.19 16.66
CA ASN A 677 -28.38 -0.40 15.22
C ASN A 677 -28.16 0.88 14.38
N HIS A 678 -27.10 1.64 14.72
CA HIS A 678 -26.77 2.89 14.03
C HIS A 678 -26.08 2.60 12.69
N PRO A 679 -26.60 3.09 11.56
CA PRO A 679 -25.93 2.94 10.28
C PRO A 679 -24.70 3.86 10.19
N ASN A 680 -23.54 3.31 9.83
CA ASN A 680 -22.40 4.10 9.43
C ASN A 680 -22.45 4.33 7.92
N TRP A 681 -22.72 5.56 7.56
CA TRP A 681 -22.91 5.97 6.17
C TRP A 681 -21.56 6.10 5.45
N GLY A 682 -21.51 5.67 4.18
CA GLY A 682 -20.30 5.74 3.36
C GLY A 682 -20.63 5.70 1.86
N GLY A 683 -19.58 5.67 1.04
CA GLY A 683 -19.75 5.58 -0.41
C GLY A 683 -20.37 6.84 -1.00
N PHE A 684 -19.81 8.02 -0.73
CA PHE A 684 -20.25 9.24 -1.40
C PHE A 684 -19.98 9.14 -2.90
N ASN A 685 -20.96 9.53 -3.71
CA ASN A 685 -20.71 9.77 -5.13
C ASN A 685 -19.94 11.09 -5.26
N THR A 686 -18.70 11.01 -5.71
CA THR A 686 -17.79 12.15 -5.85
C THR A 686 -17.63 12.63 -7.29
N ASP A 687 -18.37 12.06 -8.26
CA ASP A 687 -18.40 12.53 -9.64
C ASP A 687 -19.38 13.72 -9.77
N PRO A 688 -18.89 14.94 -9.97
CA PRO A 688 -19.74 16.13 -10.04
C PRO A 688 -20.67 16.17 -11.27
N ARG A 689 -20.48 15.28 -12.23
CA ARG A 689 -21.36 15.16 -13.41
C ARG A 689 -22.50 14.17 -13.18
N SER A 690 -22.44 13.41 -12.09
CA SER A 690 -23.48 12.44 -11.77
C SER A 690 -24.70 13.12 -11.13
N ALA A 691 -25.90 12.74 -11.51
CA ALA A 691 -27.14 13.14 -10.84
C ALA A 691 -27.22 12.66 -9.38
N ALA A 692 -26.34 11.75 -8.97
CA ALA A 692 -26.16 11.28 -7.60
C ALA A 692 -25.00 11.97 -6.87
N PHE A 693 -24.40 13.02 -7.42
CA PHE A 693 -23.28 13.72 -6.79
C PHE A 693 -23.59 14.11 -5.33
N GLY A 694 -22.66 13.85 -4.43
CA GLY A 694 -22.80 14.13 -3.01
C GLY A 694 -23.78 13.22 -2.25
N LYS A 695 -24.49 12.32 -2.92
CA LYS A 695 -25.38 11.37 -2.26
C LYS A 695 -24.62 10.21 -1.67
N VAL A 696 -25.09 9.73 -0.53
CA VAL A 696 -24.59 8.51 0.10
C VAL A 696 -25.13 7.30 -0.66
N THR A 697 -24.24 6.39 -1.05
CA THR A 697 -24.57 5.20 -1.84
C THR A 697 -24.45 3.89 -1.03
N GLY A 698 -23.94 3.96 0.21
CA GLY A 698 -23.74 2.78 1.04
C GLY A 698 -23.90 3.03 2.52
N LYS A 699 -24.10 1.96 3.24
CA LYS A 699 -24.09 1.90 4.70
C LYS A 699 -23.34 0.65 5.16
N SER A 700 -22.80 0.67 6.37
CA SER A 700 -22.20 -0.48 7.03
C SER A 700 -22.64 -0.59 8.48
N SER A 701 -22.23 -1.65 9.13
CA SER A 701 -22.42 -1.86 10.56
C SER A 701 -23.87 -2.14 10.97
N GLU A 702 -24.46 -3.19 10.44
CA GLU A 702 -25.72 -3.71 10.97
C GLU A 702 -25.53 -4.30 12.36
N ARG A 703 -26.59 -4.25 13.20
CA ARG A 703 -26.55 -4.87 14.54
C ARG A 703 -26.48 -6.37 14.42
N ASN A 704 -25.47 -6.98 15.09
CA ASN A 704 -25.38 -8.41 15.28
C ASN A 704 -25.55 -8.73 16.76
N ILE A 705 -26.29 -9.80 17.07
CA ILE A 705 -26.53 -10.29 18.42
C ILE A 705 -26.03 -11.72 18.49
N GLN A 706 -25.14 -11.98 19.47
CA GLN A 706 -24.64 -13.32 19.74
C GLN A 706 -25.02 -13.73 21.17
N LEU A 707 -25.64 -14.90 21.27
CA LEU A 707 -25.94 -15.54 22.56
C LEU A 707 -25.05 -16.78 22.72
N SER A 708 -24.47 -16.96 23.91
CA SER A 708 -23.65 -18.12 24.18
C SER A 708 -23.79 -18.61 25.63
N LEU A 709 -23.63 -19.91 25.81
CA LEU A 709 -23.49 -20.56 27.10
C LEU A 709 -22.14 -21.25 27.16
N ARG A 710 -21.36 -20.93 28.18
CA ARG A 710 -20.05 -21.54 28.42
C ARG A 710 -20.08 -22.33 29.72
N TYR A 711 -19.83 -23.63 29.63
CA TYR A 711 -19.59 -24.44 30.80
C TYR A 711 -18.09 -24.55 31.07
N SER A 712 -17.72 -24.32 32.33
CA SER A 712 -16.35 -24.49 32.83
C SER A 712 -16.34 -25.47 33.98
N PHE A 713 -15.35 -26.36 34.03
CA PHE A 713 -15.19 -27.45 34.99
C PHE A 713 -13.73 -27.57 35.40
#